data_9ac8047245f03db295ca74d6fbdbfdef
#
_entry.id   9ac8047245f03db295ca74d6fbdbfdef
#
_cell.length_a   1.000
_cell.length_b   1.000
_cell.length_c   1.000
_cell.angle_alpha   90.00
_cell.angle_beta   90.00
_cell.angle_gamma   90.00
#
_symmetry.space_group_name_H-M   'P 1'
#
loop_
_entity.id
_entity.type
_entity.pdbx_description
1 polymer ?
#
loop_
_entity_poly.entity_id
_entity_poly.type
_entity_poly.pdbx_seq_one_letter_code
_entity_poly.pdbx_strand_id
1 'polypeptide(L)'
;KVAEAKEALSLPYNTTDKQVYGNITLPSKAGDDVAVAWETDHPEIVDLTEHQNQGYDATPAGTVTRPDKDTDVKLTATLTKGQVKDTKEFVFTVKAAPKKLTTDDYKGYFFTYFAGEGYSDGEQIYFAASKDGDKWYDLNDNKPVLTSTMGEKGVRDPFIIRSPEGDKFYMIATDLKINGGNGWGAAQTAGSQSLMVWESTDLVNWSDQRMVEVSASIDAGCTWAPEATYDPITGEYVVYWASKTASDNYGKQRLYYAKTRDFYSFTEPELYIEKDESSIDTTIIYNEEDKMYYRYTKNEGGNTNELGAKTKTIFAEKSSTLLGNWTPIPSESLNANQWVEGPTIFKYNKQDAPEGKWCLLVDDFGGRGYYPLVSTDLSTGEFESLTAARMPSRARHGTPIPITEKEYKAVMDKWSDIAEENDEEEKPEPVLSYDFEESDGTVIKDISGNGNDGTMNGKAKLQKDAEQDSNVLYLDGSDDTFAALPEGFFDGRNTFSLSMDVKAEDVSGNYFTFAIGQDSNRYYFLKPTADSVKSVITSSSWGGEKGFTEKLNTQVKDQWLHLTLIMDGTDMKLYLDDQLIGHNENVVNEMSNLGKNLKAYLGKSFYGEDKCFKGAFDNIKVYNRVLTNAELAGGVLGDKTELRELLETYKDLDASKYTEESYQAFLEAYNAGQKVEKNPEALEEEVETAVKNLKEAIEGLVEAGDDNSGDVDKPGTGGDGQGTGDNGQSSDNTDGQNTGNGNKADVVKTGDTANIGVLFGAMAAAIVAAGAVLYRKKRR
;
A
#
# COMPACT_ATOMS: atom_id res chain seq x y z
N LYS A 1 -17.24 54.32 -12.12
CA LYS A 1 -17.02 53.26 -11.17
C LYS A 1 -18.04 52.11 -11.29
N VAL A 2 -19.38 52.38 -11.32
CA VAL A 2 -20.37 51.30 -11.50
C VAL A 2 -20.21 50.60 -12.85
N ALA A 3 -19.98 51.34 -13.95
CA ALA A 3 -19.74 50.75 -15.27
C ALA A 3 -18.43 49.95 -15.33
N GLU A 4 -17.36 50.44 -14.72
CA GLU A 4 -16.07 49.75 -14.61
C GLU A 4 -16.22 48.48 -13.79
N ALA A 5 -16.89 48.56 -12.63
CA ALA A 5 -17.17 47.40 -11.78
C ALA A 5 -18.05 46.35 -12.48
N LYS A 6 -19.04 46.80 -13.28
CA LYS A 6 -19.88 45.91 -14.09
C LYS A 6 -19.06 45.18 -15.17
N GLU A 7 -18.13 45.85 -15.81
CA GLU A 7 -17.26 45.26 -16.82
C GLU A 7 -16.32 44.23 -16.17
N ALA A 8 -15.71 44.59 -15.03
CA ALA A 8 -14.78 43.75 -14.30
C ALA A 8 -15.44 42.56 -13.55
N LEU A 9 -16.72 42.71 -13.15
CA LEU A 9 -17.43 41.66 -12.44
C LEU A 9 -17.51 40.39 -13.30
N SER A 10 -16.82 39.35 -12.91
CA SER A 10 -16.90 38.02 -13.51
C SER A 10 -17.28 37.03 -12.44
N LEU A 11 -17.94 35.98 -12.83
CA LEU A 11 -18.08 34.77 -12.02
C LEU A 11 -17.15 33.74 -12.66
N PRO A 12 -15.94 33.53 -12.10
CA PRO A 12 -14.97 32.58 -12.66
C PRO A 12 -15.43 31.19 -12.31
N TYR A 13 -16.53 30.76 -12.80
CA TYR A 13 -16.94 29.46 -12.38
C TYR A 13 -16.23 28.38 -13.10
N ASN A 14 -15.95 27.39 -12.35
CA ASN A 14 -16.28 26.03 -12.66
C ASN A 14 -16.57 25.77 -14.14
N THR A 15 -16.28 26.72 -14.97
CA THR A 15 -16.96 26.84 -16.20
C THR A 15 -16.04 27.37 -17.25
N THR A 16 -15.10 26.60 -17.67
CA THR A 16 -14.67 26.72 -19.06
C THR A 16 -15.88 26.61 -19.98
N ASP A 17 -16.93 25.90 -19.58
CA ASP A 17 -18.13 25.60 -20.37
C ASP A 17 -19.44 26.12 -19.75
N LYS A 18 -19.36 27.06 -18.79
CA LYS A 18 -20.52 27.58 -18.07
C LYS A 18 -21.32 26.52 -17.32
N GLN A 19 -20.66 25.49 -16.83
CA GLN A 19 -21.27 24.40 -16.07
C GLN A 19 -20.92 24.52 -14.58
N VAL A 20 -21.89 24.35 -13.71
CA VAL A 20 -21.75 24.41 -12.26
C VAL A 20 -21.98 23.02 -11.67
N TYR A 21 -21.00 22.56 -10.86
CA TYR A 21 -20.98 21.25 -10.23
C TYR A 21 -21.11 21.29 -8.70
N GLY A 22 -21.15 22.47 -8.10
CA GLY A 22 -21.21 22.65 -6.64
C GLY A 22 -21.50 24.09 -6.25
N ASN A 23 -21.24 24.43 -5.00
CA ASN A 23 -21.47 25.77 -4.46
C ASN A 23 -20.67 26.84 -5.24
N ILE A 24 -21.25 28.02 -5.33
CA ILE A 24 -20.66 29.14 -6.08
C ILE A 24 -20.31 30.31 -5.15
N THR A 25 -19.26 31.04 -5.51
CA THR A 25 -18.85 32.25 -4.80
C THR A 25 -19.55 33.48 -5.43
N LEU A 26 -20.29 34.20 -4.62
CA LEU A 26 -21.02 35.40 -5.02
C LEU A 26 -20.42 36.64 -4.34
N PRO A 27 -19.61 37.47 -5.04
CA PRO A 27 -19.04 38.65 -4.42
C PRO A 27 -20.12 39.67 -4.05
N SER A 28 -20.08 40.18 -2.82
CA SER A 28 -20.97 41.27 -2.33
C SER A 28 -20.48 42.65 -2.72
N LYS A 29 -19.27 42.76 -3.29
CA LYS A 29 -18.65 44.00 -3.78
C LYS A 29 -17.92 43.75 -5.10
N ALA A 30 -17.84 44.79 -5.92
CA ALA A 30 -17.06 44.81 -7.16
C ALA A 30 -16.25 46.09 -7.26
N GLY A 31 -14.96 45.98 -7.58
CA GLY A 31 -14.04 47.13 -7.65
C GLY A 31 -14.05 47.97 -6.36
N ASP A 32 -13.74 49.27 -6.49
CA ASP A 32 -13.67 50.22 -5.37
C ASP A 32 -15.08 50.54 -4.78
N ASP A 33 -15.55 49.74 -3.85
CA ASP A 33 -16.77 49.94 -3.06
C ASP A 33 -18.08 50.01 -3.84
N VAL A 34 -18.22 49.29 -4.91
CA VAL A 34 -19.50 49.09 -5.59
C VAL A 34 -20.18 47.89 -4.98
N ALA A 35 -21.31 48.09 -4.31
CA ALA A 35 -22.08 47.02 -3.74
C ALA A 35 -22.77 46.17 -4.83
N VAL A 36 -22.78 44.85 -4.64
CA VAL A 36 -23.44 43.89 -5.55
C VAL A 36 -24.52 43.15 -4.78
N ALA A 37 -25.73 43.19 -5.28
CA ALA A 37 -26.85 42.38 -4.83
C ALA A 37 -27.25 41.38 -5.90
N TRP A 38 -27.58 40.17 -5.51
CA TRP A 38 -27.86 39.07 -6.43
C TRP A 38 -29.33 38.68 -6.41
N GLU A 39 -29.85 38.33 -7.58
CA GLU A 39 -31.16 37.73 -7.77
C GLU A 39 -31.02 36.53 -8.67
N THR A 40 -31.84 35.47 -8.45
CA THR A 40 -31.87 34.25 -9.26
C THR A 40 -33.28 33.99 -9.78
N ASP A 41 -33.40 33.40 -10.96
CA ASP A 41 -34.67 32.88 -11.49
C ASP A 41 -34.99 31.46 -10.96
N HIS A 42 -34.00 30.80 -10.29
CA HIS A 42 -34.15 29.48 -9.68
C HIS A 42 -33.71 29.51 -8.20
N PRO A 43 -34.52 30.09 -7.28
CA PRO A 43 -34.15 30.15 -5.86
C PRO A 43 -34.12 28.75 -5.16
N GLU A 44 -34.75 27.75 -5.75
CA GLU A 44 -34.70 26.35 -5.28
C GLU A 44 -33.39 25.67 -5.64
N ILE A 45 -32.63 26.21 -6.61
CA ILE A 45 -31.34 25.68 -7.04
C ILE A 45 -30.19 26.47 -6.41
N VAL A 46 -30.27 27.82 -6.44
CA VAL A 46 -29.20 28.68 -5.90
C VAL A 46 -29.76 29.50 -4.75
N ASP A 47 -29.34 29.17 -3.54
CA ASP A 47 -29.69 29.93 -2.34
C ASP A 47 -28.79 31.18 -2.22
N LEU A 48 -29.39 32.34 -2.25
CA LEU A 48 -28.71 33.62 -2.12
C LEU A 48 -28.64 34.15 -0.69
N THR A 49 -29.07 33.35 0.30
CA THR A 49 -29.09 33.72 1.70
C THR A 49 -27.83 33.20 2.41
N GLU A 50 -27.22 34.06 3.22
CA GLU A 50 -26.20 33.64 4.18
C GLU A 50 -26.90 33.00 5.40
N HIS A 51 -26.45 31.81 5.82
CA HIS A 51 -26.99 31.11 6.98
C HIS A 51 -26.00 31.11 8.14
N GLN A 52 -26.47 31.54 9.31
CA GLN A 52 -25.66 31.57 10.53
C GLN A 52 -25.61 30.19 11.17
N ASN A 53 -24.42 29.69 11.47
CA ASN A 53 -24.18 28.44 12.21
C ASN A 53 -23.85 28.78 13.67
N GLN A 54 -24.54 28.11 14.63
CA GLN A 54 -24.34 28.42 16.03
C GLN A 54 -22.91 28.00 16.48
N GLY A 55 -22.11 28.97 16.85
CA GLY A 55 -20.74 28.74 17.34
C GLY A 55 -19.73 28.32 16.27
N TYR A 56 -20.07 28.58 15.02
CA TYR A 56 -19.21 28.28 13.87
C TYR A 56 -19.37 29.37 12.78
N ASP A 57 -18.52 29.32 11.76
CA ASP A 57 -18.59 30.25 10.65
C ASP A 57 -19.91 30.12 9.87
N ALA A 58 -20.40 31.23 9.36
CA ALA A 58 -21.61 31.25 8.55
C ALA A 58 -21.41 30.50 7.21
N THR A 59 -22.50 29.89 6.74
CA THR A 59 -22.57 29.37 5.37
C THR A 59 -22.84 30.53 4.40
N PRO A 60 -21.93 30.87 3.48
CA PRO A 60 -22.11 32.00 2.59
C PRO A 60 -23.25 31.81 1.58
N ALA A 61 -23.81 32.92 1.06
CA ALA A 61 -24.72 32.90 -0.08
C ALA A 61 -24.09 32.21 -1.31
N GLY A 62 -24.91 31.57 -2.15
CA GLY A 62 -24.47 30.83 -3.34
C GLY A 62 -24.37 29.31 -3.10
N THR A 63 -25.06 28.80 -2.08
CA THR A 63 -25.21 27.34 -1.91
C THR A 63 -26.09 26.79 -3.03
N VAL A 64 -25.61 25.70 -3.66
CA VAL A 64 -26.26 25.08 -4.83
C VAL A 64 -26.86 23.72 -4.44
N THR A 65 -28.16 23.58 -4.65
CA THR A 65 -28.86 22.31 -4.62
C THR A 65 -28.99 21.80 -6.06
N ARG A 66 -28.23 20.77 -6.42
CA ARG A 66 -28.23 20.25 -7.78
C ARG A 66 -29.55 19.56 -8.12
N PRO A 67 -30.16 19.90 -9.28
CA PRO A 67 -31.44 19.33 -9.74
C PRO A 67 -31.27 17.91 -10.29
N ASP A 68 -32.39 17.20 -10.57
CA ASP A 68 -32.39 15.86 -11.18
C ASP A 68 -31.96 15.85 -12.66
N LYS A 69 -31.92 17.02 -13.31
CA LYS A 69 -31.50 17.20 -14.71
C LYS A 69 -30.77 18.49 -14.87
N ASP A 70 -29.90 18.58 -15.86
CA ASP A 70 -29.20 19.80 -16.24
C ASP A 70 -30.20 20.96 -16.41
N THR A 71 -29.98 22.05 -15.67
CA THR A 71 -30.89 23.17 -15.63
C THR A 71 -30.14 24.50 -15.81
N ASP A 72 -30.57 25.32 -16.76
CA ASP A 72 -30.01 26.64 -16.95
C ASP A 72 -30.54 27.58 -15.87
N VAL A 73 -29.63 28.30 -15.22
CA VAL A 73 -29.91 29.27 -14.17
C VAL A 73 -29.37 30.62 -14.58
N LYS A 74 -30.20 31.65 -14.37
CA LYS A 74 -29.81 33.05 -14.59
C LYS A 74 -29.66 33.77 -13.25
N LEU A 75 -28.46 34.29 -13.00
CA LEU A 75 -28.20 35.24 -11.93
C LEU A 75 -28.17 36.67 -12.48
N THR A 76 -28.77 37.58 -11.74
CA THR A 76 -28.73 39.01 -12.03
C THR A 76 -28.01 39.74 -10.90
N ALA A 77 -26.85 40.31 -11.20
CA ALA A 77 -26.10 41.16 -10.30
C ALA A 77 -26.58 42.62 -10.46
N THR A 78 -27.05 43.24 -9.39
CA THR A 78 -27.35 44.68 -9.32
C THR A 78 -26.19 45.40 -8.63
N LEU A 79 -25.42 46.17 -9.40
CA LEU A 79 -24.29 46.95 -8.91
C LEU A 79 -24.76 48.36 -8.52
N THR A 80 -24.40 48.78 -7.30
CA THR A 80 -24.89 50.08 -6.74
C THR A 80 -23.75 50.88 -6.10
N LYS A 81 -23.65 52.17 -6.46
CA LYS A 81 -22.81 53.13 -5.74
C LYS A 81 -23.51 54.48 -5.63
N GLY A 82 -23.94 54.86 -4.43
CA GLY A 82 -24.77 56.01 -4.17
C GLY A 82 -26.14 55.90 -4.88
N GLN A 83 -26.44 56.81 -5.81
CA GLN A 83 -27.69 56.79 -6.60
C GLN A 83 -27.54 56.05 -7.94
N VAL A 84 -26.31 55.63 -8.31
CA VAL A 84 -26.05 54.99 -9.62
C VAL A 84 -26.24 53.49 -9.44
N LYS A 85 -27.07 52.91 -10.31
CA LYS A 85 -27.29 51.46 -10.40
C LYS A 85 -27.13 50.99 -11.83
N ASP A 86 -26.62 49.77 -11.98
CA ASP A 86 -26.59 49.03 -13.25
C ASP A 86 -26.72 47.50 -12.95
N THR A 87 -27.06 46.71 -13.96
CA THR A 87 -27.23 45.27 -13.82
C THR A 87 -26.36 44.51 -14.79
N LYS A 88 -25.96 43.28 -14.37
CA LYS A 88 -25.26 42.31 -15.20
C LYS A 88 -25.88 40.93 -15.01
N GLU A 89 -26.19 40.27 -16.12
CA GLU A 89 -26.73 38.89 -16.10
C GLU A 89 -25.63 37.87 -16.35
N PHE A 90 -25.74 36.71 -15.67
CA PHE A 90 -24.91 35.56 -15.85
C PHE A 90 -25.84 34.36 -16.06
N VAL A 91 -25.58 33.57 -17.11
CA VAL A 91 -26.34 32.34 -17.41
C VAL A 91 -25.37 31.20 -17.46
N PHE A 92 -25.67 30.14 -16.70
CA PHE A 92 -24.89 28.94 -16.66
C PHE A 92 -25.80 27.74 -16.42
N THR A 93 -25.32 26.53 -16.75
CA THR A 93 -26.03 25.28 -16.53
C THR A 93 -25.60 24.66 -15.22
N VAL A 94 -26.52 24.51 -14.25
CA VAL A 94 -26.29 23.64 -13.06
C VAL A 94 -26.49 22.21 -13.49
N LYS A 95 -25.45 21.39 -13.32
CA LYS A 95 -25.44 19.98 -13.71
C LYS A 95 -26.39 19.17 -12.83
N ALA A 96 -27.00 18.16 -13.41
CA ALA A 96 -27.81 17.18 -12.68
C ALA A 96 -27.00 16.55 -11.53
N ALA A 97 -27.66 16.29 -10.39
CA ALA A 97 -27.00 15.58 -9.29
C ALA A 97 -26.57 14.18 -9.74
N PRO A 98 -25.33 13.77 -9.52
CA PRO A 98 -24.89 12.42 -9.83
C PRO A 98 -25.48 11.41 -8.83
N LYS A 99 -25.36 10.11 -9.15
CA LYS A 99 -25.61 9.07 -8.14
C LYS A 99 -24.64 9.30 -6.97
N LYS A 100 -25.20 9.40 -5.76
CA LYS A 100 -24.38 9.52 -4.55
C LYS A 100 -23.50 8.28 -4.40
N LEU A 101 -22.18 8.49 -4.30
CA LEU A 101 -21.22 7.43 -4.03
C LEU A 101 -21.26 7.03 -2.56
N THR A 102 -21.02 5.77 -2.32
CA THR A 102 -20.85 5.15 -1.00
C THR A 102 -19.50 4.46 -0.93
N THR A 103 -19.09 4.02 0.24
CA THR A 103 -17.85 3.25 0.41
C THR A 103 -17.82 1.95 -0.39
N ASP A 104 -18.98 1.40 -0.74
CA ASP A 104 -19.11 0.19 -1.56
C ASP A 104 -18.89 0.44 -3.07
N ASP A 105 -18.95 1.70 -3.51
CA ASP A 105 -18.73 2.07 -4.92
C ASP A 105 -17.23 2.20 -5.26
N TYR A 106 -16.34 2.32 -4.28
CA TYR A 106 -14.90 2.45 -4.48
C TYR A 106 -14.23 1.07 -4.64
N LYS A 107 -13.43 0.92 -5.72
CA LYS A 107 -12.85 -0.36 -6.13
C LYS A 107 -11.36 -0.30 -6.48
N GLY A 108 -10.74 0.82 -6.24
CA GLY A 108 -9.32 1.06 -6.44
C GLY A 108 -8.91 2.42 -5.90
N TYR A 109 -7.69 2.82 -6.21
CA TYR A 109 -7.08 4.06 -5.74
C TYR A 109 -6.33 4.74 -6.87
N PHE A 110 -6.33 6.07 -6.83
CA PHE A 110 -5.58 6.92 -7.73
C PHE A 110 -4.64 7.80 -6.91
N PHE A 111 -3.39 7.90 -7.31
CA PHE A 111 -2.35 8.61 -6.59
C PHE A 111 -1.69 9.66 -7.49
N THR A 112 -1.64 10.90 -7.03
CA THR A 112 -0.89 11.98 -7.64
C THR A 112 0.34 12.28 -6.81
N TYR A 113 1.52 12.43 -7.43
CA TYR A 113 2.77 12.65 -6.73
C TYR A 113 3.77 13.44 -7.59
N PHE A 114 4.88 13.86 -7.02
CA PHE A 114 6.05 14.36 -7.75
C PHE A 114 7.27 13.48 -7.46
N ALA A 115 8.32 13.58 -8.26
CA ALA A 115 9.47 12.68 -8.18
C ALA A 115 10.75 13.34 -7.64
N GLY A 116 10.70 14.61 -7.28
CA GLY A 116 11.78 15.33 -6.62
C GLY A 116 12.82 15.96 -7.55
N GLU A 117 13.63 16.84 -6.99
CA GLU A 117 14.64 17.65 -7.69
C GLU A 117 15.83 16.84 -8.21
N GLY A 118 15.96 15.58 -7.87
CA GLY A 118 17.00 14.69 -8.37
C GLY A 118 16.87 14.37 -9.86
N TYR A 119 15.69 14.58 -10.43
CA TYR A 119 15.38 14.33 -11.83
C TYR A 119 15.08 15.64 -12.55
N SER A 120 15.45 15.75 -13.83
CA SER A 120 15.20 16.95 -14.64
C SER A 120 13.71 17.23 -14.86
N ASP A 121 12.87 16.19 -14.83
CA ASP A 121 11.42 16.18 -14.97
C ASP A 121 10.69 15.90 -13.65
N GLY A 122 11.42 15.68 -12.54
CA GLY A 122 10.86 15.17 -11.30
C GLY A 122 9.96 16.15 -10.54
N GLU A 123 10.09 17.45 -10.79
CA GLU A 123 9.22 18.48 -10.20
C GLU A 123 8.05 18.79 -11.16
N GLN A 124 7.27 17.76 -11.46
CA GLN A 124 6.05 17.75 -12.27
C GLN A 124 5.07 16.75 -11.65
N ILE A 125 3.84 16.67 -12.19
CA ILE A 125 2.80 15.78 -11.68
C ILE A 125 2.88 14.41 -12.35
N TYR A 126 3.02 13.39 -11.53
CA TYR A 126 2.98 11.98 -11.90
C TYR A 126 1.72 11.32 -11.36
N PHE A 127 1.31 10.23 -11.99
CA PHE A 127 0.17 9.44 -11.55
C PHE A 127 0.57 7.99 -11.30
N ALA A 128 -0.12 7.37 -10.34
CA ALA A 128 -0.13 5.94 -10.14
C ALA A 128 -1.54 5.46 -9.80
N ALA A 129 -1.78 4.17 -9.95
CA ALA A 129 -3.03 3.53 -9.57
C ALA A 129 -2.76 2.26 -8.77
N SER A 130 -3.72 1.85 -7.95
CA SER A 130 -3.69 0.63 -7.17
C SER A 130 -5.08 0.01 -7.06
N LYS A 131 -5.17 -1.33 -7.01
CA LYS A 131 -6.42 -2.04 -6.73
C LYS A 131 -6.65 -2.22 -5.23
N ASP A 132 -5.57 -2.37 -4.45
CA ASP A 132 -5.60 -2.76 -3.04
C ASP A 132 -5.10 -1.67 -2.07
N GLY A 133 -4.52 -0.57 -2.59
CA GLY A 133 -3.91 0.51 -1.80
C GLY A 133 -2.50 0.21 -1.29
N ASP A 134 -2.01 -1.00 -1.48
CA ASP A 134 -0.69 -1.48 -1.04
C ASP A 134 0.28 -1.64 -2.21
N LYS A 135 -0.21 -2.08 -3.39
CA LYS A 135 0.60 -2.26 -4.60
C LYS A 135 0.22 -1.19 -5.61
N TRP A 136 1.15 -0.30 -5.88
CA TRP A 136 0.97 0.84 -6.79
C TRP A 136 1.70 0.62 -8.11
N TYR A 137 1.06 0.97 -9.20
CA TYR A 137 1.59 0.90 -10.56
C TYR A 137 1.84 2.30 -11.08
N ASP A 138 3.07 2.56 -11.53
CA ASP A 138 3.43 3.80 -12.23
C ASP A 138 2.63 3.90 -13.52
N LEU A 139 2.03 5.07 -13.78
CA LEU A 139 1.30 5.37 -15.00
C LEU A 139 2.14 6.21 -15.97
N ASN A 140 1.77 6.22 -17.26
CA ASN A 140 2.43 7.02 -18.31
C ASN A 140 3.94 6.71 -18.44
N ASP A 141 4.35 5.44 -18.36
CA ASP A 141 5.75 5.02 -18.40
C ASP A 141 6.64 5.71 -17.34
N ASN A 142 6.09 5.98 -16.18
CA ASN A 142 6.77 6.74 -15.12
C ASN A 142 7.30 8.10 -15.61
N LYS A 143 6.51 8.78 -16.47
CA LYS A 143 6.73 10.15 -16.96
C LYS A 143 5.66 11.09 -16.42
N PRO A 144 5.94 12.41 -16.36
CA PRO A 144 4.93 13.37 -15.93
C PRO A 144 3.68 13.32 -16.81
N VAL A 145 2.50 13.35 -16.18
CA VAL A 145 1.22 13.44 -16.88
C VAL A 145 0.83 14.91 -17.06
N LEU A 146 1.04 15.78 -16.04
CA LEU A 146 0.82 17.21 -16.13
C LEU A 146 2.14 17.94 -15.90
N THR A 147 2.46 18.86 -16.82
CA THR A 147 3.69 19.65 -16.77
C THR A 147 3.35 21.12 -16.54
N SER A 148 3.96 21.74 -15.52
CA SER A 148 3.78 23.15 -15.23
C SER A 148 4.45 24.03 -16.28
N THR A 149 3.68 24.99 -16.80
CA THR A 149 4.14 25.99 -17.76
C THR A 149 4.14 27.41 -17.17
N MET A 150 3.57 27.58 -15.97
CA MET A 150 3.41 28.86 -15.26
C MET A 150 4.36 28.96 -14.06
N GLY A 151 4.47 30.13 -13.47
CA GLY A 151 5.25 30.39 -12.26
C GLY A 151 6.71 29.96 -12.38
N GLU A 152 7.20 29.19 -11.45
CA GLU A 152 8.57 28.64 -11.44
C GLU A 152 8.78 27.49 -12.44
N LYS A 153 7.71 27.01 -13.10
CA LYS A 153 7.70 25.89 -14.05
C LYS A 153 8.15 24.57 -13.46
N GLY A 154 7.91 24.40 -12.18
CA GLY A 154 8.02 23.19 -11.40
C GLY A 154 6.86 23.11 -10.45
N VAL A 155 6.39 21.92 -10.14
CA VAL A 155 5.34 21.69 -9.16
C VAL A 155 5.70 20.54 -8.25
N ARG A 156 5.38 20.71 -6.96
CA ARG A 156 5.63 19.74 -5.91
C ARG A 156 4.36 19.53 -5.09
N ASP A 157 4.35 18.49 -4.29
CA ASP A 157 3.34 18.21 -3.26
C ASP A 157 1.91 18.27 -3.83
N PRO A 158 1.58 17.55 -4.93
CA PRO A 158 0.25 17.60 -5.50
C PRO A 158 -0.77 16.97 -4.56
N PHE A 159 -1.82 17.71 -4.29
CA PHE A 159 -2.97 17.25 -3.53
C PHE A 159 -4.20 17.17 -4.43
N ILE A 160 -4.93 16.07 -4.36
CA ILE A 160 -6.18 15.87 -5.09
C ILE A 160 -7.35 15.67 -4.14
N ILE A 161 -8.48 16.31 -4.41
CA ILE A 161 -9.72 16.15 -3.67
C ILE A 161 -10.91 15.94 -4.61
N ARG A 162 -11.76 14.97 -4.27
CA ARG A 162 -13.06 14.75 -4.91
C ARG A 162 -14.09 15.70 -4.31
N SER A 163 -14.97 16.29 -5.14
CA SER A 163 -16.11 17.09 -4.65
C SER A 163 -17.05 16.26 -3.79
N PRO A 164 -17.82 16.88 -2.87
CA PRO A 164 -18.77 16.16 -2.04
C PRO A 164 -19.89 15.48 -2.84
N GLU A 165 -20.21 15.95 -4.04
CA GLU A 165 -21.16 15.34 -4.97
C GLU A 165 -20.55 14.11 -5.67
N GLY A 166 -19.22 14.02 -5.76
CA GLY A 166 -18.51 12.84 -6.25
C GLY A 166 -18.07 12.87 -7.71
N ASP A 167 -18.48 13.85 -8.50
CA ASP A 167 -18.26 13.91 -9.95
C ASP A 167 -17.34 15.05 -10.43
N LYS A 168 -16.60 15.67 -9.51
CA LYS A 168 -15.60 16.71 -9.81
C LYS A 168 -14.34 16.47 -8.96
N PHE A 169 -13.20 16.75 -9.54
CA PHE A 169 -11.90 16.64 -8.88
C PHE A 169 -11.16 17.97 -9.02
N TYR A 170 -10.53 18.38 -7.94
CA TYR A 170 -9.60 19.50 -7.92
C TYR A 170 -8.21 19.00 -7.52
N MET A 171 -7.20 19.46 -8.23
CA MET A 171 -5.80 19.21 -7.91
C MET A 171 -5.13 20.55 -7.66
N ILE A 172 -4.45 20.66 -6.53
CA ILE A 172 -3.63 21.82 -6.16
C ILE A 172 -2.19 21.37 -5.91
N ALA A 173 -1.23 22.25 -6.18
CA ALA A 173 0.18 21.92 -5.99
C ALA A 173 1.01 23.16 -5.65
N THR A 174 2.15 22.95 -5.02
CA THR A 174 3.18 23.96 -4.76
C THR A 174 3.82 24.42 -6.07
N ASP A 175 3.87 25.73 -6.31
CA ASP A 175 4.68 26.32 -7.39
C ASP A 175 6.14 26.43 -6.91
N LEU A 176 6.95 25.43 -7.23
CA LEU A 176 8.35 25.39 -6.81
C LEU A 176 9.20 24.56 -7.76
N LYS A 177 10.35 25.11 -8.16
CA LYS A 177 11.38 24.41 -8.93
C LYS A 177 12.74 24.58 -8.29
N ILE A 178 13.32 23.51 -7.75
CA ILE A 178 14.66 23.47 -7.18
C ILE A 178 15.69 23.05 -8.24
N ASN A 179 15.36 22.05 -9.08
CA ASN A 179 16.25 21.61 -10.15
C ASN A 179 16.45 22.73 -11.19
N GLY A 180 17.63 23.37 -11.16
CA GLY A 180 17.93 24.51 -12.01
C GLY A 180 17.27 25.84 -11.61
N GLY A 181 16.62 25.90 -10.45
CA GLY A 181 15.99 27.07 -9.86
C GLY A 181 16.92 27.87 -8.94
N ASN A 182 16.31 28.75 -8.12
CA ASN A 182 17.03 29.68 -7.23
C ASN A 182 17.54 29.05 -5.92
N GLY A 183 17.24 27.75 -5.68
CA GLY A 183 17.62 26.98 -4.49
C GLY A 183 16.78 27.25 -3.25
N TRP A 184 16.95 26.40 -2.24
CA TRP A 184 16.10 26.32 -1.03
C TRP A 184 16.02 27.61 -0.22
N GLY A 185 17.10 28.41 -0.16
CA GLY A 185 17.11 29.67 0.60
C GLY A 185 16.16 30.71 0.01
N ALA A 186 16.22 30.92 -1.31
CA ALA A 186 15.35 31.85 -2.02
C ALA A 186 13.89 31.33 -2.03
N ALA A 187 13.70 30.03 -2.21
CA ALA A 187 12.39 29.39 -2.21
C ALA A 187 11.59 29.59 -0.92
N GLN A 188 12.24 29.87 0.21
CA GLN A 188 11.59 30.08 1.51
C GLN A 188 11.30 31.54 1.85
N THR A 189 11.92 32.51 1.14
CA THR A 189 11.87 33.93 1.51
C THR A 189 11.47 34.85 0.35
N ALA A 190 11.48 34.32 -0.85
CA ALA A 190 11.15 35.03 -2.09
C ALA A 190 10.59 34.05 -3.15
N GLY A 191 9.99 32.98 -2.71
CA GLY A 191 9.32 31.98 -3.55
C GLY A 191 7.91 32.42 -3.95
N SER A 192 7.20 31.52 -4.64
CA SER A 192 5.85 31.76 -5.12
C SER A 192 4.85 31.94 -3.97
N GLN A 193 3.92 32.87 -4.15
CA GLN A 193 2.78 33.13 -3.26
C GLN A 193 1.48 32.54 -3.81
N SER A 194 1.59 31.64 -4.78
CA SER A 194 0.47 31.09 -5.54
C SER A 194 0.42 29.57 -5.44
N LEU A 195 -0.79 29.05 -5.66
CA LEU A 195 -1.04 27.63 -5.89
C LEU A 195 -1.22 27.37 -7.38
N MET A 196 -0.77 26.20 -7.84
CA MET A 196 -1.12 25.67 -9.14
C MET A 196 -2.38 24.82 -9.03
N VAL A 197 -3.34 25.00 -9.95
CA VAL A 197 -4.66 24.38 -9.87
C VAL A 197 -5.03 23.74 -11.21
N TRP A 198 -5.55 22.51 -11.16
CA TRP A 198 -6.20 21.80 -12.28
C TRP A 198 -7.52 21.20 -11.81
N GLU A 199 -8.39 20.92 -12.77
CA GLU A 199 -9.70 20.33 -12.53
C GLU A 199 -9.96 19.19 -13.50
N SER A 200 -10.73 18.19 -13.04
CA SER A 200 -11.20 17.08 -13.87
C SER A 200 -12.60 16.62 -13.43
N THR A 201 -13.32 15.95 -14.32
CA THR A 201 -14.59 15.26 -14.02
C THR A 201 -14.48 13.74 -14.20
N ASP A 202 -13.29 13.25 -14.60
CA ASP A 202 -13.11 11.84 -14.94
C ASP A 202 -11.71 11.29 -14.63
N LEU A 203 -10.84 12.10 -13.99
CA LEU A 203 -9.43 11.82 -13.69
C LEU A 203 -8.52 11.65 -14.92
N VAL A 204 -9.08 11.62 -16.12
CA VAL A 204 -8.39 11.40 -17.40
C VAL A 204 -8.15 12.70 -18.16
N ASN A 205 -9.18 13.53 -18.22
CA ASN A 205 -9.13 14.81 -18.90
C ASN A 205 -9.01 15.93 -17.88
N TRP A 206 -7.90 16.67 -17.94
CA TRP A 206 -7.59 17.75 -17.01
C TRP A 206 -7.72 19.12 -17.71
N SER A 207 -8.18 20.11 -16.96
CA SER A 207 -8.26 21.49 -17.43
C SER A 207 -6.88 22.07 -17.74
N ASP A 208 -6.84 23.23 -18.41
CA ASP A 208 -5.64 24.05 -18.44
C ASP A 208 -5.22 24.44 -17.02
N GLN A 209 -3.90 24.55 -16.83
CA GLN A 209 -3.30 25.00 -15.57
C GLN A 209 -3.75 26.41 -15.22
N ARG A 210 -4.08 26.62 -13.96
CA ARG A 210 -4.29 27.95 -13.36
C ARG A 210 -3.26 28.21 -12.28
N MET A 211 -2.88 29.47 -12.12
CA MET A 211 -2.03 29.97 -11.05
C MET A 211 -2.86 30.96 -10.24
N VAL A 212 -3.06 30.68 -8.94
CA VAL A 212 -3.94 31.46 -8.06
C VAL A 212 -3.13 31.95 -6.86
N GLU A 213 -3.01 33.28 -6.73
CA GLU A 213 -2.33 33.91 -5.60
C GLU A 213 -3.19 33.82 -4.34
N VAL A 214 -2.64 33.27 -3.26
CA VAL A 214 -3.36 33.03 -2.00
C VAL A 214 -2.66 33.57 -0.76
N SER A 215 -1.37 33.92 -0.81
CA SER A 215 -0.59 34.27 0.36
C SER A 215 0.14 35.61 0.30
N ALA A 216 -0.15 36.43 -0.74
CA ALA A 216 0.47 37.74 -0.90
C ALA A 216 0.13 38.72 0.24
N SER A 217 -1.11 38.71 0.73
CA SER A 217 -1.57 39.64 1.77
C SER A 217 -0.94 39.43 3.13
N ILE A 218 -0.29 38.28 3.35
CA ILE A 218 0.50 37.98 4.57
C ILE A 218 2.01 38.15 4.36
N ASP A 219 2.43 38.74 3.24
CA ASP A 219 3.83 38.89 2.86
C ASP A 219 4.60 37.53 2.97
N ALA A 220 4.01 36.48 2.42
CA ALA A 220 4.59 35.15 2.46
C ALA A 220 5.85 35.05 1.60
N GLY A 221 6.87 34.34 2.08
CA GLY A 221 8.07 34.00 1.34
C GLY A 221 7.97 32.66 0.59
N CYS A 222 6.89 31.91 0.81
CA CYS A 222 6.58 30.65 0.15
C CYS A 222 5.13 30.23 0.41
N THR A 223 4.61 29.31 -0.42
CA THR A 223 3.27 28.72 -0.30
C THR A 223 3.41 27.23 -0.61
N TRP A 224 3.71 26.43 0.41
CA TRP A 224 4.19 25.05 0.26
C TRP A 224 3.22 24.02 0.75
N ALA A 225 3.24 22.86 0.07
CA ALA A 225 2.49 21.65 0.40
C ALA A 225 1.01 21.95 0.72
N PRO A 226 0.24 22.46 -0.25
CA PRO A 226 -1.16 22.77 -0.05
C PRO A 226 -1.99 21.48 -0.01
N GLU A 227 -2.90 21.41 0.97
CA GLU A 227 -3.98 20.43 0.99
C GLU A 227 -5.34 21.11 1.21
N ALA A 228 -6.43 20.37 1.06
CA ALA A 228 -7.78 20.86 1.24
C ALA A 228 -8.67 19.82 1.93
N THR A 229 -9.54 20.31 2.80
CA THR A 229 -10.62 19.49 3.39
C THR A 229 -11.94 20.21 3.19
N TYR A 230 -12.96 19.48 2.72
CA TYR A 230 -14.30 20.04 2.59
C TYR A 230 -14.97 20.16 3.96
N ASP A 231 -15.48 21.33 4.27
CA ASP A 231 -16.25 21.62 5.46
C ASP A 231 -17.75 21.53 5.16
N PRO A 232 -18.44 20.46 5.58
CA PRO A 232 -19.86 20.30 5.30
C PRO A 232 -20.76 21.30 6.05
N ILE A 233 -20.22 21.99 7.08
CA ILE A 233 -20.98 22.99 7.84
C ILE A 233 -21.14 24.27 7.02
N THR A 234 -20.06 24.76 6.44
CA THR A 234 -20.06 25.99 5.65
C THR A 234 -20.25 25.77 4.14
N GLY A 235 -20.06 24.53 3.70
CA GLY A 235 -20.11 24.19 2.27
C GLY A 235 -18.95 24.75 1.48
N GLU A 236 -17.77 24.88 2.11
CA GLU A 236 -16.52 25.41 1.55
C GLU A 236 -15.40 24.41 1.68
N TYR A 237 -14.39 24.53 0.84
CA TYR A 237 -13.11 23.86 1.04
C TYR A 237 -12.23 24.76 1.89
N VAL A 238 -11.70 24.23 2.98
CA VAL A 238 -10.61 24.82 3.77
C VAL A 238 -9.32 24.35 3.15
N VAL A 239 -8.62 25.25 2.46
CA VAL A 239 -7.32 24.99 1.84
C VAL A 239 -6.24 25.53 2.76
N TYR A 240 -5.28 24.69 3.11
CA TYR A 240 -4.20 25.05 4.04
C TYR A 240 -2.83 24.74 3.46
N TRP A 241 -1.82 25.53 3.82
CA TRP A 241 -0.46 25.44 3.31
C TRP A 241 0.56 26.00 4.30
N ALA A 242 1.83 25.68 4.12
CA ALA A 242 2.91 26.19 4.93
C ALA A 242 3.54 27.44 4.33
N SER A 243 3.78 28.46 5.17
CA SER A 243 4.46 29.71 4.79
C SER A 243 5.42 30.20 5.88
N LYS A 244 6.52 30.79 5.43
CA LYS A 244 7.28 31.79 6.19
C LYS A 244 6.81 33.16 5.80
N THR A 245 6.71 34.11 6.73
CA THR A 245 6.20 35.45 6.45
C THR A 245 7.18 36.54 6.88
N ALA A 246 7.05 37.73 6.31
CA ALA A 246 7.87 38.87 6.66
C ALA A 246 7.68 39.33 8.11
N SER A 247 6.56 38.98 8.75
CA SER A 247 6.22 39.38 10.13
C SER A 247 7.24 39.01 11.18
N ASP A 248 7.99 37.89 10.97
CA ASP A 248 9.09 37.42 11.81
C ASP A 248 10.42 37.32 11.04
N ASN A 249 10.54 38.06 9.94
CA ASN A 249 11.69 38.05 9.03
C ASN A 249 11.96 36.64 8.45
N TYR A 250 10.90 35.94 8.07
CA TYR A 250 10.92 34.59 7.51
C TYR A 250 11.58 33.54 8.43
N GLY A 251 11.46 33.74 9.74
CA GLY A 251 12.17 32.92 10.74
C GLY A 251 11.58 31.51 10.87
N LYS A 252 10.24 31.37 10.86
CA LYS A 252 9.55 30.13 11.19
C LYS A 252 8.45 29.82 10.17
N GLN A 253 8.32 28.53 9.79
CA GLN A 253 7.19 28.03 9.04
C GLN A 253 5.96 27.85 9.93
N ARG A 254 4.81 28.26 9.43
CA ARG A 254 3.47 28.11 10.03
C ARG A 254 2.49 27.66 8.96
N LEU A 255 1.40 27.00 9.37
CA LEU A 255 0.32 26.71 8.46
C LEU A 255 -0.69 27.86 8.47
N TYR A 256 -1.09 28.28 7.30
CA TYR A 256 -2.18 29.24 7.04
C TYR A 256 -3.29 28.52 6.30
N TYR A 257 -4.50 29.04 6.34
CA TYR A 257 -5.62 28.54 5.56
C TYR A 257 -6.41 29.69 4.92
N ALA A 258 -7.09 29.38 3.83
CA ALA A 258 -8.13 30.19 3.24
C ALA A 258 -9.28 29.29 2.78
N LYS A 259 -10.46 29.86 2.62
CA LYS A 259 -11.64 29.13 2.17
C LYS A 259 -11.93 29.40 0.71
N THR A 260 -12.45 28.39 0.04
CA THR A 260 -12.90 28.51 -1.36
C THR A 260 -14.08 27.58 -1.62
N ARG A 261 -14.86 27.84 -2.65
CA ARG A 261 -15.92 26.97 -3.16
C ARG A 261 -15.59 26.37 -4.52
N ASP A 262 -14.61 26.96 -5.21
CA ASP A 262 -14.39 26.76 -6.65
C ASP A 262 -12.91 26.72 -7.04
N PHE A 263 -11.98 26.91 -6.10
CA PHE A 263 -10.53 27.03 -6.33
C PHE A 263 -10.15 28.12 -7.35
N TYR A 264 -11.05 29.11 -7.57
CA TYR A 264 -10.79 30.33 -8.34
C TYR A 264 -10.63 31.56 -7.45
N SER A 265 -11.50 31.65 -6.44
CA SER A 265 -11.49 32.74 -5.46
C SER A 265 -11.29 32.16 -4.06
N PHE A 266 -10.51 32.87 -3.26
CA PHE A 266 -10.18 32.49 -1.89
C PHE A 266 -10.49 33.64 -0.96
N THR A 267 -10.83 33.32 0.29
CA THR A 267 -10.85 34.32 1.38
C THR A 267 -9.42 34.79 1.69
N GLU A 268 -9.30 35.88 2.48
CA GLU A 268 -8.01 36.25 3.03
C GLU A 268 -7.44 35.11 3.88
N PRO A 269 -6.12 34.88 3.84
CA PRO A 269 -5.49 33.82 4.60
C PRO A 269 -5.48 34.12 6.10
N GLU A 270 -5.74 33.11 6.90
CA GLU A 270 -5.71 33.13 8.35
C GLU A 270 -4.69 32.12 8.89
N LEU A 271 -4.14 32.38 10.10
CA LEU A 271 -3.23 31.47 10.78
C LEU A 271 -3.99 30.23 11.25
N TYR A 272 -3.52 29.05 10.84
CA TYR A 272 -4.16 27.76 11.15
C TYR A 272 -3.41 26.95 12.22
N ILE A 273 -2.11 26.75 12.01
CA ILE A 273 -1.25 26.01 12.94
C ILE A 273 0.00 26.85 13.25
N GLU A 274 0.19 27.14 14.53
CA GLU A 274 1.42 27.70 15.05
C GLU A 274 1.91 26.85 16.22
N LYS A 275 3.16 26.41 16.15
CA LYS A 275 3.87 25.68 17.21
C LYS A 275 5.13 26.45 17.61
N ASP A 276 5.78 26.08 18.70
CA ASP A 276 7.07 26.67 19.10
C ASP A 276 8.16 26.42 18.06
N GLU A 277 8.16 25.24 17.42
CA GLU A 277 9.01 24.89 16.28
C GLU A 277 8.30 25.13 14.94
N SER A 278 9.06 25.16 13.83
CA SER A 278 8.52 25.23 12.46
C SER A 278 7.66 24.03 12.15
N SER A 279 6.51 24.26 11.53
CA SER A 279 5.58 23.21 11.08
C SER A 279 5.29 23.34 9.59
N ILE A 280 5.33 22.21 8.86
CA ILE A 280 4.97 22.13 7.44
C ILE A 280 4.15 20.85 7.19
N ASP A 281 3.69 20.66 5.99
CA ASP A 281 3.08 19.43 5.48
C ASP A 281 2.01 18.88 6.44
N THR A 282 0.79 19.30 6.25
CA THR A 282 -0.34 18.88 7.10
C THR A 282 -1.38 18.17 6.24
N THR A 283 -1.75 16.96 6.65
CA THR A 283 -2.86 16.20 6.08
C THR A 283 -3.99 16.03 7.09
N ILE A 284 -5.24 16.02 6.63
CA ILE A 284 -6.43 15.92 7.50
C ILE A 284 -7.40 14.89 6.94
N ILE A 285 -7.88 13.99 7.81
CA ILE A 285 -8.96 13.05 7.48
C ILE A 285 -10.08 13.13 8.51
N TYR A 286 -11.33 12.98 8.03
CA TYR A 286 -12.50 12.83 8.90
C TYR A 286 -12.81 11.35 9.11
N ASN A 287 -12.93 10.93 10.34
CA ASN A 287 -13.37 9.59 10.68
C ASN A 287 -14.88 9.58 10.96
N GLU A 288 -15.64 8.90 10.09
CA GLU A 288 -17.10 8.80 10.20
C GLU A 288 -17.57 8.01 11.44
N GLU A 289 -16.73 7.16 12.00
CA GLU A 289 -17.10 6.28 13.12
C GLU A 289 -17.20 7.04 14.44
N ASP A 290 -16.17 7.85 14.74
CA ASP A 290 -16.12 8.64 15.99
C ASP A 290 -16.45 10.13 15.79
N LYS A 291 -16.74 10.54 14.53
CA LYS A 291 -17.10 11.92 14.15
C LYS A 291 -16.00 12.94 14.47
N MET A 292 -14.73 12.53 14.34
CA MET A 292 -13.58 13.38 14.62
C MET A 292 -12.76 13.62 13.35
N TYR A 293 -12.17 14.80 13.25
CA TYR A 293 -11.09 15.09 12.34
C TYR A 293 -9.77 14.72 12.98
N TYR A 294 -8.87 14.10 12.22
CA TYR A 294 -7.50 13.77 12.58
C TYR A 294 -6.56 14.50 11.64
N ARG A 295 -5.54 15.19 12.18
CA ARG A 295 -4.50 15.82 11.37
C ARG A 295 -3.12 15.34 11.77
N TYR A 296 -2.26 15.22 10.77
CA TYR A 296 -0.88 14.79 10.89
C TYR A 296 -0.01 15.87 10.28
N THR A 297 0.92 16.41 11.06
CA THR A 297 1.73 17.58 10.67
C THR A 297 3.19 17.30 10.94
N LYS A 298 4.08 17.73 10.05
CA LYS A 298 5.53 17.60 10.24
C LYS A 298 6.08 18.66 11.19
N ASN A 299 6.86 18.24 12.20
CA ASN A 299 7.77 19.09 12.92
C ASN A 299 9.02 19.33 12.07
N GLU A 300 9.08 20.47 11.37
CA GLU A 300 10.22 20.87 10.54
C GLU A 300 11.33 21.54 11.37
N GLY A 301 11.08 21.86 12.62
CA GLY A 301 12.03 22.52 13.52
C GLY A 301 13.29 21.70 13.85
N GLY A 302 14.25 22.35 14.47
CA GLY A 302 15.50 21.74 14.91
C GLY A 302 15.41 21.00 16.24
N ASN A 303 14.33 21.19 16.99
CA ASN A 303 14.13 20.63 18.33
C ASN A 303 12.82 19.85 18.44
N THR A 304 12.63 19.19 19.58
CA THR A 304 11.33 18.63 19.96
C THR A 304 10.35 19.78 20.22
N ASN A 305 9.17 19.75 19.59
CA ASN A 305 8.15 20.78 19.78
C ASN A 305 7.38 20.62 21.11
N GLU A 306 6.52 21.59 21.43
CA GLU A 306 5.72 21.60 22.68
C GLU A 306 4.75 20.41 22.81
N LEU A 307 4.47 19.68 21.74
CA LEU A 307 3.64 18.46 21.76
C LEU A 307 4.47 17.18 21.97
N GLY A 308 5.80 17.30 22.14
CA GLY A 308 6.69 16.17 22.32
C GLY A 308 7.12 15.47 21.02
N ALA A 309 6.77 16.02 19.86
CA ALA A 309 7.24 15.52 18.58
C ALA A 309 8.70 15.89 18.37
N LYS A 310 9.55 14.89 18.14
CA LYS A 310 10.98 15.09 17.85
C LYS A 310 11.16 15.87 16.53
N THR A 311 12.35 16.42 16.34
CA THR A 311 12.72 17.04 15.07
C THR A 311 12.53 16.06 13.90
N LYS A 312 11.96 16.56 12.79
CA LYS A 312 11.75 15.77 11.55
C LYS A 312 10.90 14.51 11.77
N THR A 313 9.88 14.60 12.62
CA THR A 313 8.84 13.57 12.78
C THR A 313 7.46 14.15 12.51
N ILE A 314 6.48 13.29 12.39
CA ILE A 314 5.07 13.68 12.28
C ILE A 314 4.44 13.69 13.66
N PHE A 315 3.58 14.67 13.95
CA PHE A 315 2.73 14.70 15.14
C PHE A 315 1.26 14.68 14.77
N ALA A 316 0.45 14.14 15.68
CA ALA A 316 -0.98 13.94 15.49
C ALA A 316 -1.81 14.81 16.45
N GLU A 317 -2.93 15.32 15.95
CA GLU A 317 -3.95 16.04 16.72
C GLU A 317 -5.35 15.67 16.23
N LYS A 318 -6.38 15.82 17.06
CA LYS A 318 -7.78 15.60 16.70
C LYS A 318 -8.71 16.74 17.14
N SER A 319 -9.80 16.91 16.40
CA SER A 319 -10.84 17.91 16.69
C SER A 319 -12.22 17.43 16.22
N SER A 320 -13.27 17.89 16.86
CA SER A 320 -14.66 17.65 16.42
C SER A 320 -15.11 18.56 15.27
N THR A 321 -14.35 19.62 14.99
CA THR A 321 -14.64 20.57 13.90
C THR A 321 -13.35 20.97 13.20
N LEU A 322 -13.41 21.22 11.90
CA LEU A 322 -12.24 21.48 11.07
C LEU A 322 -11.47 22.74 11.50
N LEU A 323 -12.18 23.81 11.82
CA LEU A 323 -11.61 25.07 12.29
C LEU A 323 -11.74 25.27 13.82
N GLY A 324 -11.93 24.17 14.56
CA GLY A 324 -12.06 24.20 16.02
C GLY A 324 -10.75 24.05 16.76
N ASN A 325 -10.87 23.71 18.05
CA ASN A 325 -9.73 23.45 18.90
C ASN A 325 -9.20 22.03 18.70
N TRP A 326 -7.92 21.90 18.41
CA TRP A 326 -7.23 20.64 18.20
C TRP A 326 -6.58 20.14 19.48
N THR A 327 -6.76 18.86 19.77
CA THR A 327 -6.18 18.18 20.94
C THR A 327 -5.05 17.26 20.49
N PRO A 328 -3.84 17.35 21.10
CA PRO A 328 -2.74 16.47 20.74
C PRO A 328 -3.04 14.99 21.01
N ILE A 329 -2.53 14.13 20.13
CA ILE A 329 -2.51 12.68 20.29
C ILE A 329 -1.03 12.27 20.40
N PRO A 330 -0.56 11.90 21.61
CA PRO A 330 0.81 11.38 21.76
C PRO A 330 0.99 10.09 20.94
N SER A 331 2.13 9.94 20.27
CA SER A 331 2.45 8.76 19.48
C SER A 331 3.92 8.39 19.62
N GLU A 332 4.17 7.16 20.04
CA GLU A 332 5.53 6.61 20.09
C GLU A 332 5.99 6.15 18.71
N SER A 333 5.10 5.56 17.94
CA SER A 333 5.40 5.07 16.59
C SER A 333 5.72 6.20 15.60
N LEU A 334 4.97 7.31 15.61
CA LEU A 334 5.30 8.48 14.78
C LEU A 334 6.62 9.10 15.21
N ASN A 335 6.92 9.18 16.51
CA ASN A 335 8.20 9.66 17.03
C ASN A 335 9.39 8.72 16.78
N ALA A 336 9.14 7.45 16.48
CA ALA A 336 10.17 6.49 16.08
C ALA A 336 10.57 6.69 14.61
N ASN A 337 9.65 7.18 13.75
CA ASN A 337 9.89 7.46 12.34
C ASN A 337 10.44 8.89 12.17
N GLN A 338 11.75 9.04 12.26
CA GLN A 338 12.48 10.31 12.13
C GLN A 338 13.01 10.50 10.69
N TRP A 339 13.21 11.76 10.29
CA TRP A 339 13.66 12.18 8.97
C TRP A 339 12.62 11.94 7.88
N VAL A 340 11.36 12.08 8.26
CA VAL A 340 10.21 11.98 7.36
C VAL A 340 9.50 13.31 7.16
N GLU A 341 8.83 13.44 6.00
CA GLU A 341 8.02 14.60 5.62
C GLU A 341 6.78 14.16 4.82
N GLY A 342 6.03 15.12 4.31
CA GLY A 342 4.93 14.89 3.38
C GLY A 342 3.91 13.84 3.84
N PRO A 343 3.39 13.91 5.08
CA PRO A 343 2.37 12.96 5.49
C PRO A 343 1.13 13.12 4.62
N THR A 344 0.55 12.03 4.12
CA THR A 344 -0.78 12.01 3.53
C THR A 344 -1.54 10.79 4.01
N ILE A 345 -2.81 10.96 4.38
CA ILE A 345 -3.61 9.90 4.98
C ILE A 345 -4.83 9.57 4.12
N PHE A 346 -5.08 8.26 3.94
CA PHE A 346 -6.31 7.78 3.32
C PHE A 346 -6.89 6.58 4.08
N LYS A 347 -8.18 6.34 3.90
CA LYS A 347 -8.85 5.13 4.41
C LYS A 347 -8.85 4.07 3.31
N TYR A 348 -8.52 2.83 3.66
CA TYR A 348 -8.68 1.71 2.73
C TYR A 348 -10.14 1.53 2.33
N ASN A 349 -10.37 1.10 1.09
CA ASN A 349 -11.69 0.72 0.63
C ASN A 349 -12.21 -0.46 1.47
N LYS A 350 -13.52 -0.54 1.60
CA LYS A 350 -14.16 -1.56 2.44
C LYS A 350 -13.82 -2.99 2.04
N GLN A 351 -13.58 -3.25 0.76
CA GLN A 351 -13.16 -4.57 0.26
C GLN A 351 -11.75 -4.95 0.69
N ASP A 352 -10.83 -3.96 0.80
CA ASP A 352 -9.43 -4.18 1.12
C ASP A 352 -9.18 -4.21 2.64
N ALA A 353 -10.06 -3.58 3.41
CA ALA A 353 -10.05 -3.58 4.87
C ALA A 353 -11.48 -3.44 5.45
N PRO A 354 -12.27 -4.53 5.49
CA PRO A 354 -13.66 -4.50 5.95
C PRO A 354 -13.84 -3.97 7.38
N GLU A 355 -12.85 -4.18 8.24
CA GLU A 355 -12.86 -3.73 9.64
C GLU A 355 -12.47 -2.24 9.82
N GLY A 356 -12.14 -1.57 8.72
CA GLY A 356 -11.60 -0.22 8.72
C GLY A 356 -10.09 -0.20 9.01
N LYS A 357 -9.36 0.45 8.11
CA LYS A 357 -7.91 0.63 8.21
C LYS A 357 -7.54 1.94 7.52
N TRP A 358 -6.57 2.64 8.05
CA TRP A 358 -6.02 3.86 7.48
C TRP A 358 -4.56 3.67 7.12
N CYS A 359 -4.14 4.31 6.05
CA CYS A 359 -2.75 4.39 5.64
C CYS A 359 -2.28 5.83 5.74
N LEU A 360 -1.23 6.07 6.50
CA LEU A 360 -0.47 7.31 6.54
C LEU A 360 0.82 7.09 5.75
N LEU A 361 0.89 7.63 4.54
CA LEU A 361 2.13 7.67 3.77
C LEU A 361 3.04 8.76 4.33
N VAL A 362 4.34 8.48 4.44
CA VAL A 362 5.36 9.44 4.85
C VAL A 362 6.58 9.31 3.94
N ASP A 363 7.27 10.42 3.68
CA ASP A 363 8.44 10.49 2.79
C ASP A 363 9.74 10.51 3.60
N ASP A 364 10.49 9.41 3.56
CA ASP A 364 11.87 9.39 4.02
C ASP A 364 12.76 10.08 2.97
N PHE A 365 12.84 11.41 3.08
CA PHE A 365 13.47 12.29 2.09
C PHE A 365 14.99 12.11 1.95
N GLY A 366 15.63 11.43 2.89
CA GLY A 366 17.06 11.10 2.90
C GLY A 366 17.38 9.63 2.61
N GLY A 367 16.33 8.79 2.46
CA GLY A 367 16.46 7.35 2.40
C GLY A 367 15.62 6.69 1.31
N ARG A 368 14.66 5.87 1.74
CA ARG A 368 13.85 4.99 0.87
C ARG A 368 12.71 5.67 0.09
N GLY A 369 12.46 6.96 0.32
CA GLY A 369 11.33 7.67 -0.28
C GLY A 369 10.00 7.40 0.44
N TYR A 370 8.89 7.41 -0.29
CA TYR A 370 7.54 7.34 0.26
C TYR A 370 7.18 5.92 0.72
N TYR A 371 6.65 5.77 1.94
CA TYR A 371 6.29 4.47 2.49
C TYR A 371 5.08 4.54 3.43
N PRO A 372 4.31 3.43 3.56
CA PRO A 372 3.09 3.37 4.34
C PRO A 372 3.32 3.03 5.80
N LEU A 373 2.59 3.73 6.66
CA LEU A 373 2.31 3.41 8.05
C LEU A 373 0.81 3.15 8.17
N VAL A 374 0.39 2.08 8.85
CA VAL A 374 -1.01 1.69 8.92
C VAL A 374 -1.54 1.68 10.35
N SER A 375 -2.82 2.01 10.51
CA SER A 375 -3.52 1.99 11.80
C SER A 375 -4.97 1.53 11.61
N THR A 376 -5.50 0.81 12.59
CA THR A 376 -6.93 0.45 12.67
C THR A 376 -7.69 1.36 13.65
N ASP A 377 -7.00 2.22 14.40
CA ASP A 377 -7.59 3.17 15.35
C ASP A 377 -6.78 4.46 15.42
N LEU A 378 -7.23 5.50 14.71
CA LEU A 378 -6.57 6.80 14.67
C LEU A 378 -6.53 7.50 16.04
N SER A 379 -7.45 7.14 16.97
CA SER A 379 -7.54 7.76 18.29
C SER A 379 -6.35 7.44 19.19
N THR A 380 -5.64 6.35 18.92
CA THR A 380 -4.43 5.93 19.63
C THR A 380 -3.19 6.70 19.20
N GLY A 381 -3.18 7.20 17.97
CA GLY A 381 -2.01 7.80 17.35
C GLY A 381 -0.93 6.79 16.92
N GLU A 382 -1.16 5.48 17.13
CA GLU A 382 -0.17 4.45 16.83
C GLU A 382 -0.34 3.87 15.43
N PHE A 383 0.79 3.66 14.77
CA PHE A 383 0.90 3.16 13.41
C PHE A 383 1.97 2.08 13.31
N GLU A 384 1.76 1.12 12.43
CA GLU A 384 2.72 0.05 12.12
C GLU A 384 3.24 0.23 10.69
N SER A 385 4.53 -0.07 10.46
CA SER A 385 5.09 -0.05 9.10
C SER A 385 4.57 -1.22 8.28
N LEU A 386 4.05 -0.93 7.09
CA LEU A 386 3.65 -1.96 6.13
C LEU A 386 4.83 -2.25 5.19
N THR A 387 5.55 -3.34 5.45
CA THR A 387 6.78 -3.70 4.72
C THR A 387 6.52 -4.36 3.36
N ALA A 388 5.33 -4.92 3.15
CA ALA A 388 4.97 -5.61 1.90
C ALA A 388 4.43 -4.66 0.81
N ALA A 389 4.28 -3.37 1.11
CA ALA A 389 3.76 -2.41 0.14
C ALA A 389 4.77 -2.13 -0.98
N ARG A 390 4.25 -1.98 -2.20
CA ARG A 390 5.01 -1.52 -3.36
C ARG A 390 4.56 -0.12 -3.73
N MET A 391 5.38 0.87 -3.42
CA MET A 391 5.15 2.26 -3.82
C MET A 391 5.62 2.50 -5.26
N PRO A 392 5.11 3.55 -5.94
CA PRO A 392 5.66 3.97 -7.22
C PRO A 392 7.15 4.29 -7.09
N SER A 393 7.94 3.94 -8.09
CA SER A 393 9.40 3.90 -8.01
C SER A 393 10.08 5.24 -7.72
N ARG A 394 9.39 6.38 -7.99
CA ARG A 394 9.94 7.74 -7.82
C ARG A 394 9.06 8.62 -6.95
N ALA A 395 8.06 8.04 -6.27
CA ALA A 395 7.09 8.83 -5.52
C ALA A 395 7.71 9.58 -4.34
N ARG A 396 7.42 10.87 -4.32
CA ARG A 396 7.60 11.77 -3.19
C ARG A 396 6.22 12.26 -2.76
N HIS A 397 6.16 13.21 -1.83
CA HIS A 397 4.93 13.78 -1.30
C HIS A 397 3.82 13.93 -2.37
N GLY A 398 2.64 13.42 -2.10
CA GLY A 398 1.49 13.42 -2.98
C GLY A 398 0.26 12.87 -2.27
N THR A 399 -0.84 12.64 -3.00
CA THR A 399 -2.12 12.29 -2.37
C THR A 399 -2.81 11.14 -3.09
N PRO A 400 -3.08 10.02 -2.43
CA PRO A 400 -3.98 8.98 -2.92
C PRO A 400 -5.44 9.28 -2.56
N ILE A 401 -6.34 8.94 -3.48
CA ILE A 401 -7.79 8.96 -3.22
C ILE A 401 -8.44 7.64 -3.64
N PRO A 402 -9.54 7.21 -2.97
CA PRO A 402 -10.34 6.11 -3.44
C PRO A 402 -11.08 6.47 -4.73
N ILE A 403 -11.16 5.52 -5.67
CA ILE A 403 -11.85 5.69 -6.96
C ILE A 403 -12.76 4.51 -7.25
N THR A 404 -13.79 4.78 -8.08
CA THR A 404 -14.72 3.75 -8.54
C THR A 404 -14.06 2.84 -9.57
N GLU A 405 -14.65 1.65 -9.82
CA GLU A 405 -14.17 0.74 -10.87
C GLU A 405 -14.14 1.41 -12.25
N LYS A 406 -15.15 2.24 -12.56
CA LYS A 406 -15.20 2.97 -13.82
C LYS A 406 -14.05 3.96 -13.97
N GLU A 407 -13.72 4.69 -12.90
CA GLU A 407 -12.61 5.66 -12.89
C GLU A 407 -11.26 4.95 -12.95
N TYR A 408 -11.10 3.84 -12.20
CA TYR A 408 -9.90 3.01 -12.25
C TYR A 408 -9.63 2.52 -13.67
N LYS A 409 -10.66 1.93 -14.30
CA LYS A 409 -10.55 1.46 -15.68
C LYS A 409 -10.21 2.58 -16.64
N ALA A 410 -10.86 3.74 -16.56
CA ALA A 410 -10.58 4.89 -17.43
C ALA A 410 -9.14 5.41 -17.29
N VAL A 411 -8.61 5.43 -16.06
CA VAL A 411 -7.23 5.82 -15.76
C VAL A 411 -6.24 4.81 -16.33
N MET A 412 -6.49 3.52 -16.13
CA MET A 412 -5.66 2.43 -16.66
C MET A 412 -5.67 2.42 -18.20
N ASP A 413 -6.85 2.49 -18.83
CA ASP A 413 -6.99 2.53 -20.29
C ASP A 413 -6.23 3.71 -20.92
N LYS A 414 -6.08 4.81 -20.20
CA LYS A 414 -5.43 6.03 -20.71
C LYS A 414 -3.92 6.02 -20.59
N TRP A 415 -3.38 5.55 -19.48
CA TRP A 415 -1.97 5.74 -19.14
C TRP A 415 -1.23 4.46 -18.78
N SER A 416 -1.89 3.32 -18.75
CA SER A 416 -1.21 2.04 -18.56
C SER A 416 -0.99 1.37 -19.92
N ASP A 417 0.24 0.97 -20.20
CA ASP A 417 0.54 0.05 -21.30
C ASP A 417 0.27 -1.41 -20.88
N ILE A 418 -0.15 -1.63 -19.65
CA ILE A 418 -0.58 -2.93 -19.15
C ILE A 418 -1.94 -3.21 -19.81
N ALA A 419 -1.98 -4.14 -20.76
CA ALA A 419 -3.23 -4.68 -21.31
C ALA A 419 -4.12 -5.12 -20.14
N GLU A 420 -5.46 -4.90 -20.25
CA GLU A 420 -6.40 -5.33 -19.21
C GLU A 420 -6.01 -6.73 -18.72
N GLU A 421 -5.51 -6.82 -17.50
CA GLU A 421 -5.41 -8.11 -16.82
C GLU A 421 -6.85 -8.60 -16.66
N ASN A 422 -7.22 -9.59 -17.45
CA ASN A 422 -8.30 -10.49 -17.05
C ASN A 422 -7.95 -10.96 -15.64
N ASP A 423 -8.91 -11.05 -14.74
CA ASP A 423 -8.78 -11.56 -13.36
C ASP A 423 -8.32 -13.05 -13.28
N GLU A 424 -7.41 -13.46 -14.16
CA GLU A 424 -6.59 -14.65 -13.99
C GLU A 424 -5.29 -14.15 -13.34
N GLU A 425 -5.06 -14.50 -12.07
CA GLU A 425 -3.83 -14.23 -11.33
C GLU A 425 -2.61 -14.60 -12.18
N GLU A 426 -1.91 -13.59 -12.71
CA GLU A 426 -0.69 -13.83 -13.49
C GLU A 426 0.39 -14.41 -12.55
N LYS A 427 0.89 -15.59 -12.95
CA LYS A 427 2.13 -16.11 -12.38
C LYS A 427 3.23 -15.06 -12.55
N PRO A 428 4.11 -14.89 -11.55
CA PRO A 428 5.17 -13.88 -11.62
C PRO A 428 6.02 -14.06 -12.88
N GLU A 429 6.01 -13.05 -13.75
CA GLU A 429 6.81 -13.09 -14.98
C GLU A 429 8.27 -12.75 -14.67
N PRO A 430 9.22 -13.64 -15.02
CA PRO A 430 10.63 -13.39 -14.81
C PRO A 430 11.16 -12.37 -15.83
N VAL A 431 12.09 -11.51 -15.41
CA VAL A 431 12.85 -10.60 -16.31
C VAL A 431 13.99 -11.32 -17.04
N LEU A 432 14.30 -12.54 -16.66
CA LEU A 432 15.20 -13.48 -17.32
C LEU A 432 14.75 -14.90 -16.99
N SER A 433 14.70 -15.77 -18.00
CA SER A 433 14.35 -17.18 -17.82
C SER A 433 15.15 -18.08 -18.76
N TYR A 434 15.90 -19.04 -18.19
CA TYR A 434 16.62 -20.07 -18.92
C TYR A 434 16.09 -21.44 -18.55
N ASP A 435 15.49 -22.13 -19.51
CA ASP A 435 15.02 -23.53 -19.39
C ASP A 435 15.97 -24.51 -20.07
N PHE A 436 17.00 -24.01 -20.75
CA PHE A 436 18.01 -24.77 -21.47
C PHE A 436 17.49 -25.74 -22.55
N GLU A 437 16.23 -25.65 -22.96
CA GLU A 437 15.67 -26.50 -24.00
C GLU A 437 16.14 -26.08 -25.41
N GLU A 438 16.40 -24.78 -25.59
CA GLU A 438 16.87 -24.22 -26.86
C GLU A 438 18.25 -23.54 -26.73
N SER A 439 19.13 -23.76 -27.72
CA SER A 439 20.35 -23.02 -27.83
C SER A 439 20.74 -22.79 -29.32
N ASP A 440 21.45 -21.71 -29.58
CA ASP A 440 22.07 -21.44 -30.89
C ASP A 440 23.59 -21.40 -30.70
N GLY A 441 24.23 -22.54 -30.92
CA GLY A 441 25.69 -22.69 -30.72
C GLY A 441 26.06 -22.54 -29.23
N THR A 442 26.67 -21.40 -28.87
CA THR A 442 27.04 -21.08 -27.47
C THR A 442 26.07 -20.16 -26.79
N VAL A 443 24.97 -19.78 -27.43
CA VAL A 443 23.94 -18.88 -26.85
C VAL A 443 22.94 -19.69 -26.07
N ILE A 444 22.66 -19.26 -24.83
CA ILE A 444 21.55 -19.75 -23.99
C ILE A 444 20.39 -18.81 -24.22
N LYS A 445 19.23 -19.32 -24.64
CA LYS A 445 18.06 -18.48 -24.94
C LYS A 445 17.36 -18.01 -23.68
N ASP A 446 17.06 -16.71 -23.63
CA ASP A 446 16.15 -16.12 -22.66
C ASP A 446 14.71 -16.27 -23.17
N ILE A 447 13.95 -17.13 -22.52
CA ILE A 447 12.53 -17.39 -22.86
C ILE A 447 11.56 -16.43 -22.14
N SER A 448 12.05 -15.48 -21.34
CA SER A 448 11.22 -14.45 -20.70
C SER A 448 10.69 -13.40 -21.69
N GLY A 449 11.21 -13.37 -22.91
CA GLY A 449 10.86 -12.36 -23.92
C GLY A 449 11.65 -11.05 -23.82
N ASN A 450 12.50 -10.87 -22.79
CA ASN A 450 13.28 -9.64 -22.59
C ASN A 450 14.62 -9.61 -23.33
N GLY A 451 15.02 -10.71 -23.99
CA GLY A 451 16.21 -10.77 -24.83
C GLY A 451 17.53 -10.79 -24.06
N ASN A 452 17.52 -11.24 -22.81
CA ASN A 452 18.70 -11.38 -21.96
C ASN A 452 19.44 -12.70 -22.20
N ASP A 453 19.73 -13.03 -23.47
CA ASP A 453 20.42 -14.27 -23.85
C ASP A 453 21.76 -14.44 -23.13
N GLY A 454 22.01 -15.62 -22.59
CA GLY A 454 23.28 -15.99 -21.94
C GLY A 454 24.30 -16.59 -22.92
N THR A 455 25.50 -16.88 -22.44
CA THR A 455 26.60 -17.43 -23.25
C THR A 455 27.31 -18.58 -22.54
N MET A 456 27.44 -19.72 -23.21
CA MET A 456 28.26 -20.86 -22.78
C MET A 456 29.74 -20.63 -23.17
N ASN A 457 30.66 -20.96 -22.25
CA ASN A 457 32.10 -20.84 -22.44
C ASN A 457 32.81 -22.18 -22.21
N GLY A 458 33.96 -22.36 -22.84
CA GLY A 458 34.78 -23.55 -22.67
C GLY A 458 34.09 -24.81 -23.19
N LYS A 459 33.90 -25.79 -22.32
CA LYS A 459 33.20 -27.04 -22.63
C LYS A 459 31.78 -27.12 -22.06
N ALA A 460 31.21 -25.98 -21.68
CA ALA A 460 29.83 -25.91 -21.28
C ALA A 460 28.93 -26.42 -22.42
N LYS A 461 27.91 -27.20 -22.09
CA LYS A 461 27.00 -27.80 -23.09
C LYS A 461 25.65 -28.04 -22.52
N LEU A 462 24.63 -28.09 -23.37
CA LEU A 462 23.33 -28.63 -23.02
C LEU A 462 23.36 -30.15 -23.16
N GLN A 463 22.73 -30.85 -22.19
CA GLN A 463 22.56 -32.31 -22.24
C GLN A 463 21.29 -32.72 -21.55
N LYS A 464 20.67 -33.82 -22.02
CA LYS A 464 19.49 -34.37 -21.36
C LYS A 464 19.84 -34.91 -19.98
N ASP A 465 19.10 -34.52 -18.94
CA ASP A 465 19.13 -35.09 -17.61
C ASP A 465 17.88 -35.95 -17.39
N ALA A 466 18.06 -37.17 -16.86
CA ALA A 466 16.96 -38.09 -16.68
C ALA A 466 16.10 -37.82 -15.42
N GLU A 467 16.66 -37.13 -14.44
CA GLU A 467 15.95 -36.77 -13.20
C GLU A 467 15.07 -35.54 -13.43
N GLN A 468 15.54 -34.54 -14.20
CA GLN A 468 14.77 -33.36 -14.58
C GLN A 468 13.82 -33.63 -15.76
N ASP A 469 14.08 -34.66 -16.54
CA ASP A 469 13.41 -34.98 -17.82
C ASP A 469 13.49 -33.81 -18.84
N SER A 470 14.48 -32.94 -18.71
CA SER A 470 14.74 -31.73 -19.49
C SER A 470 16.20 -31.69 -20.00
N ASN A 471 16.52 -30.76 -20.88
CA ASN A 471 17.91 -30.41 -21.12
C ASN A 471 18.41 -29.50 -20.01
N VAL A 472 19.63 -29.69 -19.57
CA VAL A 472 20.27 -28.92 -18.52
C VAL A 472 21.60 -28.33 -19.01
N LEU A 473 22.01 -27.19 -18.49
CA LEU A 473 23.36 -26.68 -18.66
C LEU A 473 24.34 -27.51 -17.86
N TYR A 474 25.25 -28.26 -18.52
CA TYR A 474 26.28 -29.07 -17.87
C TYR A 474 27.67 -28.41 -17.97
N LEU A 475 28.35 -28.33 -16.84
CA LEU A 475 29.70 -27.83 -16.67
C LEU A 475 30.62 -28.97 -16.18
N ASP A 476 31.70 -29.29 -16.89
CA ASP A 476 32.58 -30.42 -16.57
C ASP A 476 33.66 -30.10 -15.52
N GLY A 477 33.69 -28.84 -15.02
CA GLY A 477 34.63 -28.37 -14.00
C GLY A 477 36.06 -28.11 -14.55
N SER A 478 36.28 -28.23 -15.86
CA SER A 478 37.58 -27.89 -16.46
C SER A 478 37.75 -26.37 -16.56
N ASP A 479 38.99 -25.90 -16.65
CA ASP A 479 39.34 -24.50 -16.75
C ASP A 479 38.55 -23.81 -17.88
N ASP A 480 38.08 -22.60 -17.58
CA ASP A 480 37.26 -21.76 -18.48
C ASP A 480 35.92 -22.36 -18.93
N THR A 481 35.43 -23.42 -18.26
CA THR A 481 34.07 -23.98 -18.46
C THR A 481 33.06 -23.35 -17.53
N PHE A 482 32.22 -22.45 -18.04
CA PHE A 482 31.21 -21.70 -17.32
C PHE A 482 30.13 -21.14 -18.25
N ALA A 483 29.05 -20.62 -17.71
CA ALA A 483 28.16 -19.77 -18.49
C ALA A 483 28.09 -18.35 -17.91
N ALA A 484 27.71 -17.37 -18.72
CA ALA A 484 27.60 -15.97 -18.35
C ALA A 484 26.23 -15.42 -18.73
N LEU A 485 25.63 -14.66 -17.86
CA LEU A 485 24.49 -13.79 -18.12
C LEU A 485 25.00 -12.52 -18.82
N PRO A 486 24.10 -11.69 -19.43
CA PRO A 486 24.49 -10.41 -20.02
C PRO A 486 25.24 -9.52 -19.04
N GLU A 487 26.34 -8.89 -19.47
CA GLU A 487 27.09 -7.93 -18.65
C GLU A 487 26.21 -6.73 -18.31
N GLY A 488 26.22 -6.29 -17.05
CA GLY A 488 25.40 -5.19 -16.55
C GLY A 488 23.95 -5.59 -16.21
N PHE A 489 23.54 -6.84 -16.40
CA PHE A 489 22.18 -7.29 -16.08
C PHE A 489 21.77 -6.99 -14.64
N PHE A 490 22.69 -7.10 -13.68
CA PHE A 490 22.45 -6.80 -12.26
C PHE A 490 22.82 -5.37 -11.83
N ASP A 491 23.16 -4.48 -12.75
CA ASP A 491 23.52 -3.10 -12.41
C ASP A 491 22.34 -2.37 -11.79
N GLY A 492 22.52 -1.93 -10.53
CA GLY A 492 21.50 -1.21 -9.78
C GLY A 492 20.30 -2.03 -9.33
N ARG A 493 20.28 -3.35 -9.54
CA ARG A 493 19.22 -4.25 -9.04
C ARG A 493 19.45 -4.59 -7.57
N ASN A 494 19.06 -3.70 -6.68
CA ASN A 494 19.16 -3.93 -5.23
C ASN A 494 18.05 -4.86 -4.71
N THR A 495 16.92 -4.91 -5.40
CA THR A 495 15.78 -5.79 -5.09
C THR A 495 15.55 -6.76 -6.24
N PHE A 496 15.67 -8.07 -5.98
CA PHE A 496 15.37 -9.13 -6.95
C PHE A 496 15.20 -10.49 -6.27
N SER A 497 14.59 -11.43 -6.97
CA SER A 497 14.57 -12.85 -6.62
C SER A 497 15.21 -13.65 -7.75
N LEU A 498 16.09 -14.59 -7.41
CA LEU A 498 16.76 -15.49 -8.34
C LEU A 498 16.48 -16.94 -7.93
N SER A 499 15.77 -17.67 -8.79
CA SER A 499 15.48 -19.09 -8.61
C SER A 499 16.32 -19.93 -9.57
N MET A 500 16.84 -21.08 -9.12
CA MET A 500 17.59 -22.01 -9.95
C MET A 500 17.55 -23.44 -9.41
N ASP A 501 17.55 -24.40 -10.30
CA ASP A 501 17.86 -25.79 -9.98
C ASP A 501 19.36 -26.03 -10.21
N VAL A 502 20.05 -26.60 -9.23
CA VAL A 502 21.49 -26.86 -9.29
C VAL A 502 21.84 -28.24 -8.75
N LYS A 503 22.70 -28.98 -9.48
CA LYS A 503 23.25 -30.28 -9.07
C LYS A 503 24.77 -30.20 -9.06
N ALA A 504 25.39 -30.27 -7.88
CA ALA A 504 26.83 -30.22 -7.71
C ALA A 504 27.44 -31.61 -7.71
N GLU A 505 28.29 -31.97 -8.69
CA GLU A 505 29.01 -33.26 -8.75
C GLU A 505 30.32 -33.24 -7.96
N ASP A 506 30.93 -32.05 -7.79
CA ASP A 506 32.12 -31.87 -6.96
C ASP A 506 31.97 -30.70 -6.02
N VAL A 507 31.87 -30.98 -4.73
CA VAL A 507 31.69 -30.02 -3.65
C VAL A 507 32.97 -29.70 -2.88
N SER A 508 34.13 -30.15 -3.39
CA SER A 508 35.45 -29.96 -2.75
C SER A 508 36.14 -28.66 -3.26
N GLY A 509 37.00 -28.07 -2.42
CA GLY A 509 37.85 -26.93 -2.78
C GLY A 509 37.10 -25.62 -2.92
N ASN A 510 37.75 -24.63 -3.56
CA ASN A 510 37.19 -23.31 -3.80
C ASN A 510 36.57 -23.23 -5.19
N TYR A 511 35.35 -22.76 -5.28
CA TYR A 511 34.59 -22.50 -6.49
C TYR A 511 33.38 -21.62 -6.15
N PHE A 512 32.81 -20.95 -7.14
CA PHE A 512 31.50 -20.29 -7.02
C PHE A 512 30.52 -21.02 -7.94
N THR A 513 29.35 -21.35 -7.42
CA THR A 513 28.29 -21.97 -8.25
C THR A 513 27.57 -20.90 -9.05
N PHE A 514 27.16 -19.82 -8.40
CA PHE A 514 26.64 -18.62 -9.04
C PHE A 514 27.35 -17.40 -8.44
N ALA A 515 27.70 -16.42 -9.27
CA ALA A 515 28.40 -15.23 -8.82
C ALA A 515 28.01 -14.00 -9.61
N ILE A 516 27.91 -12.86 -8.92
CA ILE A 516 27.71 -11.51 -9.50
C ILE A 516 28.83 -10.61 -8.99
N GLY A 517 29.48 -9.82 -9.84
CA GLY A 517 30.50 -8.88 -9.39
C GLY A 517 31.35 -8.28 -10.47
N GLN A 518 32.33 -7.50 -10.06
CA GLN A 518 33.35 -6.91 -10.97
C GLN A 518 34.68 -7.65 -10.92
N ASP A 519 35.14 -7.99 -9.74
CA ASP A 519 36.47 -8.55 -9.48
C ASP A 519 36.51 -9.28 -8.12
N SER A 520 37.65 -9.79 -7.70
CA SER A 520 37.87 -10.50 -6.44
C SER A 520 37.71 -9.61 -5.17
N ASN A 521 37.42 -8.33 -5.30
CA ASN A 521 37.13 -7.46 -4.17
C ASN A 521 35.64 -7.12 -4.03
N ARG A 522 34.88 -7.19 -5.14
CA ARG A 522 33.49 -6.73 -5.21
C ARG A 522 32.64 -7.79 -5.89
N TYR A 523 32.02 -8.64 -5.08
CA TYR A 523 31.23 -9.77 -5.57
C TYR A 523 30.16 -10.21 -4.59
N TYR A 524 29.16 -10.89 -5.12
CA TYR A 524 28.25 -11.83 -4.46
C TYR A 524 28.53 -13.23 -4.97
N PHE A 525 28.43 -14.28 -4.14
CA PHE A 525 28.36 -15.64 -4.60
C PHE A 525 27.47 -16.55 -3.75
N LEU A 526 26.95 -17.57 -4.45
CA LEU A 526 26.24 -18.71 -3.90
C LEU A 526 27.06 -19.98 -4.13
N LYS A 527 27.21 -20.79 -3.09
CA LYS A 527 28.01 -22.03 -3.14
C LYS A 527 27.42 -23.10 -2.25
N PRO A 528 26.79 -24.16 -2.81
CA PRO A 528 26.57 -25.41 -2.10
C PRO A 528 27.92 -26.08 -1.76
N THR A 529 28.01 -26.68 -0.57
CA THR A 529 29.15 -27.46 -0.09
C THR A 529 28.69 -28.89 0.26
N ALA A 530 29.49 -29.68 0.94
CA ALA A 530 29.13 -31.08 1.22
C ALA A 530 27.81 -31.26 2.01
N ASP A 531 27.55 -30.36 2.96
CA ASP A 531 26.39 -30.42 3.86
C ASP A 531 25.83 -29.01 4.19
N SER A 532 26.18 -28.01 3.40
CA SER A 532 25.75 -26.63 3.67
C SER A 532 25.69 -25.81 2.39
N VAL A 533 25.02 -24.63 2.45
CA VAL A 533 25.02 -23.63 1.40
C VAL A 533 25.55 -22.32 1.95
N LYS A 534 26.52 -21.70 1.24
CA LYS A 534 27.07 -20.39 1.57
C LYS A 534 26.53 -19.34 0.59
N SER A 535 26.00 -18.23 1.12
CA SER A 535 25.52 -17.06 0.37
C SER A 535 26.11 -15.82 1.00
N VAL A 536 26.94 -15.07 0.28
CA VAL A 536 27.64 -13.89 0.81
C VAL A 536 27.89 -12.82 -0.27
N ILE A 537 27.94 -11.56 0.18
CA ILE A 537 28.26 -10.38 -0.61
C ILE A 537 29.42 -9.61 0.04
N THR A 538 30.27 -8.97 -0.76
CA THR A 538 31.35 -8.09 -0.29
C THR A 538 31.69 -7.00 -1.30
N SER A 539 32.03 -5.82 -0.79
CA SER A 539 32.64 -4.72 -1.55
C SER A 539 34.13 -4.49 -1.19
N SER A 540 34.74 -5.41 -0.40
CA SER A 540 36.10 -5.24 0.15
C SER A 540 36.87 -6.57 0.27
N SER A 541 36.76 -7.47 -0.70
CA SER A 541 37.35 -8.81 -0.76
C SER A 541 36.83 -9.80 0.30
N TRP A 542 37.39 -11.03 0.31
CA TRP A 542 36.91 -12.14 1.16
C TRP A 542 36.83 -11.80 2.66
N GLY A 543 37.74 -10.96 3.17
CA GLY A 543 37.71 -10.53 4.57
C GLY A 543 36.52 -9.66 4.96
N GLY A 544 35.84 -9.08 3.95
CA GLY A 544 34.64 -8.26 4.14
C GLY A 544 33.32 -8.97 3.82
N GLU A 545 33.35 -10.28 3.53
CA GLU A 545 32.13 -11.04 3.22
C GLU A 545 31.09 -10.96 4.32
N LYS A 546 29.85 -10.65 3.93
CA LYS A 546 28.64 -10.63 4.78
C LYS A 546 27.58 -11.52 4.14
N GLY A 547 26.85 -12.22 4.96
CA GLY A 547 25.83 -13.18 4.54
C GLY A 547 25.75 -14.30 5.58
N PHE A 548 25.63 -15.54 5.11
CA PHE A 548 25.50 -16.72 5.97
C PHE A 548 26.06 -17.98 5.32
N THR A 549 26.25 -19.00 6.15
CA THR A 549 26.50 -20.39 5.74
C THR A 549 25.57 -21.29 6.56
N GLU A 550 24.57 -21.85 5.87
CA GLU A 550 23.53 -22.65 6.54
C GLU A 550 23.75 -24.12 6.30
N LYS A 551 23.63 -24.88 7.39
CA LYS A 551 23.79 -26.32 7.39
C LYS A 551 22.52 -26.99 6.87
N LEU A 552 22.69 -27.93 5.95
CA LEU A 552 21.58 -28.68 5.37
C LEU A 552 21.46 -30.06 6.06
N ASN A 553 20.24 -30.54 6.23
CA ASN A 553 19.94 -31.85 6.76
C ASN A 553 20.02 -32.98 5.69
N THR A 554 20.50 -32.62 4.49
CA THR A 554 20.65 -33.51 3.34
C THR A 554 22.05 -33.39 2.74
N GLN A 555 22.50 -34.44 2.05
CA GLN A 555 23.74 -34.37 1.27
C GLN A 555 23.49 -33.55 0.01
N VAL A 556 24.42 -32.65 -0.31
CA VAL A 556 24.34 -31.75 -1.45
C VAL A 556 24.87 -32.38 -2.72
N LYS A 557 25.93 -33.20 -2.58
CA LYS A 557 26.63 -33.79 -3.73
C LYS A 557 25.73 -34.76 -4.49
N ASP A 558 25.70 -34.61 -5.81
CA ASP A 558 24.93 -35.42 -6.78
C ASP A 558 23.41 -35.37 -6.55
N GLN A 559 22.90 -34.30 -5.87
CA GLN A 559 21.47 -34.08 -5.65
C GLN A 559 21.05 -32.78 -6.35
N TRP A 560 19.87 -32.76 -6.96
CA TRP A 560 19.23 -31.55 -7.40
C TRP A 560 18.69 -30.74 -6.20
N LEU A 561 19.05 -29.48 -6.14
CA LEU A 561 18.60 -28.51 -5.14
C LEU A 561 17.85 -27.41 -5.86
N HIS A 562 16.63 -27.11 -5.46
CA HIS A 562 15.92 -25.90 -5.87
C HIS A 562 16.28 -24.77 -4.91
N LEU A 563 17.03 -23.79 -5.36
CA LEU A 563 17.50 -22.66 -4.56
C LEU A 563 16.88 -21.36 -5.05
N THR A 564 16.28 -20.58 -4.13
CA THR A 564 15.84 -19.23 -4.41
C THR A 564 16.53 -18.24 -3.49
N LEU A 565 17.31 -17.33 -4.09
CA LEU A 565 17.90 -16.17 -3.44
C LEU A 565 16.96 -14.99 -3.56
N ILE A 566 16.70 -14.30 -2.45
CA ILE A 566 16.03 -13.00 -2.43
C ILE A 566 17.00 -11.97 -1.89
N MET A 567 17.17 -10.88 -2.63
CA MET A 567 17.84 -9.67 -2.19
C MET A 567 16.84 -8.54 -2.17
N ASP A 568 16.70 -7.86 -1.02
CA ASP A 568 15.89 -6.66 -0.88
C ASP A 568 16.73 -5.57 -0.18
N GLY A 569 17.43 -4.77 -0.97
CA GLY A 569 18.47 -3.87 -0.46
C GLY A 569 19.58 -4.66 0.24
N THR A 570 19.70 -4.50 1.55
CA THR A 570 20.65 -5.22 2.40
C THR A 570 20.08 -6.47 3.07
N ASP A 571 18.79 -6.77 2.88
CA ASP A 571 18.16 -8.00 3.36
C ASP A 571 18.41 -9.14 2.38
N MET A 572 19.01 -10.24 2.86
CA MET A 572 19.35 -11.43 2.07
C MET A 572 18.69 -12.66 2.64
N LYS A 573 17.88 -13.35 1.84
CA LYS A 573 17.23 -14.62 2.18
C LYS A 573 17.60 -15.70 1.18
N LEU A 574 17.69 -16.94 1.65
CA LEU A 574 17.89 -18.11 0.80
C LEU A 574 16.89 -19.19 1.18
N TYR A 575 16.23 -19.72 0.17
CA TYR A 575 15.28 -20.83 0.29
C TYR A 575 15.85 -22.07 -0.40
N LEU A 576 15.55 -23.23 0.15
CA LEU A 576 15.78 -24.55 -0.45
C LEU A 576 14.43 -25.29 -0.50
N ASP A 577 14.03 -25.73 -1.70
CA ASP A 577 12.72 -26.35 -1.93
C ASP A 577 11.60 -25.55 -1.23
N ASP A 578 11.59 -24.21 -1.48
CA ASP A 578 10.64 -23.23 -0.99
C ASP A 578 10.63 -23.01 0.55
N GLN A 579 11.54 -23.64 1.28
CA GLN A 579 11.71 -23.44 2.73
C GLN A 579 12.85 -22.46 3.00
N LEU A 580 12.62 -21.43 3.83
CA LEU A 580 13.66 -20.50 4.25
C LEU A 580 14.74 -21.24 5.06
N ILE A 581 15.97 -21.25 4.52
CA ILE A 581 17.12 -21.91 5.16
C ILE A 581 18.15 -20.90 5.69
N GLY A 582 18.20 -19.68 5.18
CA GLY A 582 19.15 -18.67 5.63
C GLY A 582 18.58 -17.26 5.47
N HIS A 583 18.83 -16.42 6.47
CA HIS A 583 18.39 -15.03 6.50
C HIS A 583 19.45 -14.14 7.18
N ASN A 584 19.77 -13.00 6.56
CA ASN A 584 20.58 -11.96 7.15
C ASN A 584 19.95 -10.60 6.79
N GLU A 585 19.32 -9.97 7.76
CA GLU A 585 18.58 -8.70 7.60
C GLU A 585 19.48 -7.51 7.20
N ASN A 586 20.80 -7.62 7.37
CA ASN A 586 21.73 -6.55 7.02
C ASN A 586 23.09 -7.09 6.62
N VAL A 587 23.26 -7.41 5.33
CA VAL A 587 24.56 -7.79 4.76
C VAL A 587 25.45 -6.59 4.45
N VAL A 588 25.04 -5.37 4.82
CA VAL A 588 25.80 -4.11 4.71
C VAL A 588 25.97 -3.62 3.27
N ASN A 589 26.02 -4.52 2.29
CA ASN A 589 26.23 -4.20 0.87
C ASN A 589 24.99 -4.56 0.05
N GLU A 590 24.60 -3.68 -0.83
CA GLU A 590 23.63 -3.89 -1.91
C GLU A 590 24.35 -4.21 -3.22
N MET A 591 23.62 -4.68 -4.25
CA MET A 591 24.20 -4.92 -5.58
C MET A 591 24.84 -3.67 -6.18
N SER A 592 24.25 -2.49 -5.96
CA SER A 592 24.81 -1.20 -6.38
C SER A 592 26.21 -0.92 -5.83
N ASN A 593 26.56 -1.44 -4.64
CA ASN A 593 27.88 -1.29 -4.03
C ASN A 593 28.95 -2.12 -4.73
N LEU A 594 28.58 -3.11 -5.53
CA LEU A 594 29.52 -3.88 -6.34
C LEU A 594 30.02 -3.11 -7.58
N GLY A 595 29.31 -2.06 -8.00
CA GLY A 595 29.71 -1.17 -9.09
C GLY A 595 28.80 -1.27 -10.33
N LYS A 596 29.37 -1.02 -11.50
CA LYS A 596 28.66 -1.06 -12.80
C LYS A 596 29.34 -2.04 -13.74
N ASN A 597 28.64 -2.46 -14.82
CA ASN A 597 29.07 -3.50 -15.74
C ASN A 597 29.36 -4.81 -14.98
N LEU A 598 28.43 -5.17 -14.09
CA LEU A 598 28.54 -6.37 -13.29
C LEU A 598 28.47 -7.60 -14.18
N LYS A 599 29.40 -8.52 -13.97
CA LYS A 599 29.40 -9.83 -14.60
C LYS A 599 28.64 -10.81 -13.72
N ALA A 600 27.82 -11.67 -14.32
CA ALA A 600 27.14 -12.73 -13.62
C ALA A 600 27.51 -14.08 -14.25
N TYR A 601 28.00 -15.00 -13.43
CA TYR A 601 28.54 -16.29 -13.87
C TYR A 601 27.84 -17.48 -13.24
N LEU A 602 27.54 -18.47 -14.04
CA LEU A 602 27.21 -19.81 -13.62
C LEU A 602 28.49 -20.64 -13.69
N GLY A 603 29.01 -21.04 -12.53
CA GLY A 603 30.15 -21.94 -12.41
C GLY A 603 31.53 -21.31 -12.41
N LYS A 604 31.66 -19.99 -12.34
CA LYS A 604 32.95 -19.31 -12.31
C LYS A 604 33.13 -18.38 -11.14
N SER A 605 34.30 -18.46 -10.47
CA SER A 605 34.73 -17.51 -9.44
C SER A 605 35.42 -16.28 -10.04
N PHE A 606 35.47 -15.18 -9.25
CA PHE A 606 36.30 -14.02 -9.55
C PHE A 606 37.75 -14.16 -9.11
N TYR A 607 38.13 -15.28 -8.50
CA TYR A 607 39.51 -15.64 -8.15
C TYR A 607 40.09 -16.56 -9.21
N GLY A 608 41.26 -16.20 -9.78
CA GLY A 608 41.90 -16.97 -10.84
C GLY A 608 42.44 -18.33 -10.38
N GLU A 609 42.66 -18.53 -9.09
CA GLU A 609 43.14 -19.79 -8.50
C GLU A 609 42.00 -20.78 -8.19
N ASP A 610 40.74 -20.32 -8.20
CA ASP A 610 39.60 -21.17 -7.94
C ASP A 610 39.25 -22.02 -9.16
N LYS A 611 38.84 -23.26 -8.91
CA LYS A 611 38.38 -24.15 -9.99
C LYS A 611 37.00 -23.72 -10.49
N CYS A 612 36.67 -24.06 -11.72
CA CYS A 612 35.31 -23.97 -12.21
C CYS A 612 34.41 -25.02 -11.51
N PHE A 613 33.12 -24.67 -11.35
CA PHE A 613 32.12 -25.58 -10.83
C PHE A 613 31.93 -26.79 -11.73
N LYS A 614 31.75 -27.97 -11.12
CA LYS A 614 31.39 -29.17 -11.83
C LYS A 614 29.97 -29.60 -11.43
N GLY A 615 29.06 -29.67 -12.39
CA GLY A 615 27.68 -29.99 -12.17
C GLY A 615 26.75 -29.48 -13.24
N ALA A 616 25.46 -29.35 -12.91
CA ALA A 616 24.43 -28.94 -13.84
C ALA A 616 23.52 -27.84 -13.24
N PHE A 617 22.89 -27.09 -14.15
CA PHE A 617 21.87 -26.07 -13.83
C PHE A 617 20.64 -26.29 -14.70
N ASP A 618 19.47 -25.99 -14.12
CA ASP A 618 18.19 -25.94 -14.81
C ASP A 618 17.30 -24.83 -14.24
N ASN A 619 16.24 -24.45 -14.96
CA ASN A 619 15.16 -23.57 -14.50
C ASN A 619 15.63 -22.27 -13.83
N ILE A 620 16.57 -21.55 -14.43
CA ILE A 620 17.04 -20.28 -13.90
C ILE A 620 16.04 -19.17 -14.23
N LYS A 621 15.53 -18.50 -13.19
CA LYS A 621 14.62 -17.38 -13.34
C LYS A 621 15.06 -16.22 -12.46
N VAL A 622 14.99 -14.98 -12.98
CA VAL A 622 15.23 -13.76 -12.23
C VAL A 622 13.99 -12.89 -12.31
N TYR A 623 13.55 -12.42 -11.16
CA TYR A 623 12.41 -11.50 -11.00
C TYR A 623 12.92 -10.18 -10.43
N ASN A 624 12.41 -9.06 -10.93
CA ASN A 624 12.82 -7.71 -10.50
C ASN A 624 12.04 -7.24 -9.25
N ARG A 625 11.76 -8.18 -8.33
CA ARG A 625 11.03 -7.97 -7.09
C ARG A 625 11.27 -9.11 -6.10
N VAL A 626 10.83 -8.93 -4.87
CA VAL A 626 10.72 -10.01 -3.88
C VAL A 626 9.58 -10.95 -4.28
N LEU A 627 9.83 -12.25 -4.31
CA LEU A 627 8.78 -13.27 -4.41
C LEU A 627 8.18 -13.53 -3.03
N THR A 628 6.86 -13.68 -2.96
CA THR A 628 6.15 -14.11 -1.75
C THR A 628 6.37 -15.60 -1.49
N ASN A 629 6.12 -16.08 -0.26
CA ASN A 629 6.22 -17.51 0.05
C ASN A 629 5.26 -18.36 -0.81
N ALA A 630 4.09 -17.80 -1.15
CA ALA A 630 3.13 -18.43 -2.03
C ALA A 630 3.68 -18.62 -3.45
N GLU A 631 4.28 -17.59 -4.01
CA GLU A 631 4.90 -17.62 -5.34
C GLU A 631 6.13 -18.54 -5.39
N LEU A 632 6.91 -18.62 -4.29
CA LEU A 632 8.01 -19.56 -4.15
C LEU A 632 7.52 -21.00 -4.26
N ALA A 633 6.42 -21.33 -3.58
CA ALA A 633 5.80 -22.64 -3.63
C ALA A 633 5.11 -22.96 -4.97
N GLY A 634 5.14 -22.03 -5.92
CA GLY A 634 4.48 -22.16 -7.23
C GLY A 634 2.97 -22.19 -7.13
N GLY A 635 2.42 -21.65 -6.04
CA GLY A 635 0.99 -21.56 -5.76
C GLY A 635 0.37 -20.26 -6.25
N VAL A 636 -0.93 -20.30 -6.46
CA VAL A 636 -1.80 -19.15 -6.69
C VAL A 636 -2.33 -18.71 -5.32
N LEU A 637 -2.34 -17.42 -5.04
CA LEU A 637 -2.96 -16.89 -3.82
C LEU A 637 -4.48 -17.14 -3.90
N GLY A 638 -5.07 -17.66 -2.82
CA GLY A 638 -6.48 -18.02 -2.80
C GLY A 638 -7.39 -16.80 -2.68
N ASP A 639 -8.44 -16.76 -3.52
CA ASP A 639 -9.55 -15.83 -3.32
C ASP A 639 -10.31 -16.18 -2.03
N LYS A 640 -10.25 -15.29 -1.05
CA LYS A 640 -10.84 -15.46 0.28
C LYS A 640 -12.27 -14.93 0.39
N THR A 641 -12.87 -14.49 -0.71
CA THR A 641 -14.19 -13.84 -0.69
C THR A 641 -15.24 -14.75 -0.07
N GLU A 642 -15.34 -16.00 -0.51
CA GLU A 642 -16.28 -16.98 0.03
C GLU A 642 -15.97 -17.35 1.50
N LEU A 643 -14.68 -17.45 1.85
CA LEU A 643 -14.26 -17.75 3.22
C LEU A 643 -14.69 -16.63 4.16
N ARG A 644 -14.47 -15.35 3.78
CA ARG A 644 -14.91 -14.18 4.55
C ARG A 644 -16.42 -14.12 4.74
N GLU A 645 -17.18 -14.38 3.68
CA GLU A 645 -18.65 -14.43 3.75
C GLU A 645 -19.15 -15.47 4.74
N LEU A 646 -18.55 -16.67 4.74
CA LEU A 646 -18.89 -17.74 5.68
C LEU A 646 -18.52 -17.34 7.12
N LEU A 647 -17.31 -16.84 7.33
CA LEU A 647 -16.85 -16.40 8.67
C LEU A 647 -17.73 -15.27 9.20
N GLU A 648 -18.09 -14.29 8.41
CA GLU A 648 -18.96 -13.18 8.81
C GLU A 648 -20.39 -13.64 9.10
N THR A 649 -20.95 -14.54 8.27
CA THR A 649 -22.30 -15.06 8.43
C THR A 649 -22.46 -15.81 9.76
N TYR A 650 -21.47 -16.54 10.18
CA TYR A 650 -21.52 -17.44 11.32
C TYR A 650 -20.74 -16.96 12.56
N LYS A 651 -20.24 -15.72 12.57
CA LYS A 651 -19.44 -15.16 13.67
C LYS A 651 -20.15 -15.15 15.04
N ASP A 652 -21.46 -14.95 15.04
CA ASP A 652 -22.29 -14.81 16.24
C ASP A 652 -23.17 -16.06 16.49
N LEU A 653 -22.75 -17.24 16.03
CA LEU A 653 -23.51 -18.46 16.17
C LEU A 653 -23.69 -18.83 17.66
N ASP A 654 -24.93 -18.94 18.10
CA ASP A 654 -25.30 -19.19 19.51
C ASP A 654 -25.07 -20.67 19.88
N ALA A 655 -23.98 -20.93 20.60
CA ALA A 655 -23.58 -22.27 21.07
C ALA A 655 -24.70 -23.02 21.80
N SER A 656 -25.61 -22.31 22.50
CA SER A 656 -26.68 -22.94 23.29
C SER A 656 -27.75 -23.63 22.46
N LYS A 657 -27.79 -23.39 21.17
CA LYS A 657 -28.74 -23.96 20.22
C LYS A 657 -28.32 -25.32 19.66
N TYR A 658 -27.07 -25.71 19.84
CA TYR A 658 -26.49 -26.91 19.23
C TYR A 658 -25.93 -27.88 20.26
N THR A 659 -25.72 -29.13 19.85
CA THR A 659 -25.03 -30.09 20.72
C THR A 659 -23.56 -29.69 20.88
N GLU A 660 -22.99 -29.92 22.07
CA GLU A 660 -21.60 -29.55 22.36
C GLU A 660 -20.60 -30.12 21.34
N GLU A 661 -20.80 -31.37 20.91
CA GLU A 661 -19.92 -32.05 19.96
C GLU A 661 -19.96 -31.40 18.56
N SER A 662 -21.16 -31.10 18.04
CA SER A 662 -21.29 -30.47 16.71
C SER A 662 -20.82 -29.01 16.71
N TYR A 663 -21.06 -28.28 17.80
CA TYR A 663 -20.59 -26.92 17.95
C TYR A 663 -19.08 -26.83 18.08
N GLN A 664 -18.42 -27.75 18.77
CA GLN A 664 -16.97 -27.80 18.88
C GLN A 664 -16.31 -28.09 17.52
N ALA A 665 -16.87 -28.99 16.72
CA ALA A 665 -16.41 -29.25 15.36
C ALA A 665 -16.53 -27.98 14.47
N PHE A 666 -17.63 -27.27 14.58
CA PHE A 666 -17.80 -25.98 13.91
C PHE A 666 -16.77 -24.95 14.40
N LEU A 667 -16.56 -24.80 15.71
CA LEU A 667 -15.62 -23.83 16.26
C LEU A 667 -14.17 -24.11 15.82
N GLU A 668 -13.77 -25.38 15.71
CA GLU A 668 -12.46 -25.76 15.21
C GLU A 668 -12.30 -25.35 13.73
N ALA A 669 -13.28 -25.64 12.89
CA ALA A 669 -13.26 -25.27 11.48
C ALA A 669 -13.31 -23.74 11.29
N TYR A 670 -14.11 -23.04 12.07
CA TYR A 670 -14.23 -21.58 12.08
C TYR A 670 -12.90 -20.91 12.44
N ASN A 671 -12.25 -21.35 13.53
CA ASN A 671 -10.94 -20.82 13.94
C ASN A 671 -9.82 -21.16 12.95
N ALA A 672 -9.89 -22.31 12.29
CA ALA A 672 -8.97 -22.66 11.21
C ALA A 672 -9.19 -21.75 9.99
N GLY A 673 -10.44 -21.49 9.62
CA GLY A 673 -10.81 -20.55 8.56
C GLY A 673 -10.32 -19.13 8.85
N GLN A 674 -10.49 -18.63 10.08
CA GLN A 674 -9.96 -17.33 10.47
C GLN A 674 -8.43 -17.20 10.34
N LYS A 675 -7.69 -18.26 10.59
CA LYS A 675 -6.23 -18.26 10.40
C LYS A 675 -5.85 -18.17 8.93
N VAL A 676 -6.55 -18.90 8.07
CA VAL A 676 -6.33 -18.85 6.61
C VAL A 676 -6.76 -17.48 6.05
N GLU A 677 -7.87 -16.93 6.55
CA GLU A 677 -8.34 -15.60 6.16
C GLU A 677 -7.31 -14.51 6.49
N LYS A 678 -6.72 -14.56 7.67
CA LYS A 678 -5.69 -13.60 8.14
C LYS A 678 -4.29 -13.83 7.54
N ASN A 679 -4.03 -14.96 6.90
CA ASN A 679 -2.76 -15.21 6.23
C ASN A 679 -2.75 -14.53 4.84
N PRO A 680 -2.06 -13.41 4.62
CA PRO A 680 -2.06 -12.72 3.32
C PRO A 680 -1.48 -13.58 2.19
N GLU A 681 -0.74 -14.63 2.52
CA GLU A 681 -0.07 -15.54 1.60
C GLU A 681 -0.75 -16.91 1.49
N ALA A 682 -2.01 -17.03 1.93
CA ALA A 682 -2.74 -18.29 1.84
C ALA A 682 -2.97 -18.69 0.38
N LEU A 683 -2.58 -19.93 0.05
CA LEU A 683 -2.73 -20.50 -1.28
C LEU A 683 -4.19 -20.84 -1.58
N GLU A 684 -4.55 -20.92 -2.86
CA GLU A 684 -5.88 -21.31 -3.32
C GLU A 684 -6.34 -22.64 -2.69
N GLU A 685 -5.46 -23.65 -2.64
CA GLU A 685 -5.74 -24.95 -2.01
C GLU A 685 -6.01 -24.84 -0.50
N GLU A 686 -5.34 -23.94 0.20
CA GLU A 686 -5.56 -23.68 1.63
C GLU A 686 -6.91 -23.02 1.87
N VAL A 687 -7.26 -22.02 1.02
CA VAL A 687 -8.54 -21.31 1.08
C VAL A 687 -9.69 -22.23 0.74
N GLU A 688 -9.60 -22.99 -0.37
CA GLU A 688 -10.62 -23.99 -0.76
C GLU A 688 -10.83 -25.04 0.32
N THR A 689 -9.74 -25.51 0.94
CA THR A 689 -9.82 -26.47 2.06
C THR A 689 -10.49 -25.86 3.28
N ALA A 690 -10.19 -24.62 3.64
CA ALA A 690 -10.83 -23.92 4.75
C ALA A 690 -12.31 -23.68 4.49
N VAL A 691 -12.71 -23.24 3.29
CA VAL A 691 -14.10 -23.06 2.87
C VAL A 691 -14.85 -24.40 2.96
N LYS A 692 -14.28 -25.46 2.42
CA LYS A 692 -14.89 -26.78 2.43
C LYS A 692 -15.11 -27.28 3.87
N ASN A 693 -14.06 -27.25 4.71
CA ASN A 693 -14.15 -27.70 6.09
C ASN A 693 -15.17 -26.91 6.91
N LEU A 694 -15.20 -25.59 6.72
CA LEU A 694 -16.17 -24.74 7.41
C LEU A 694 -17.60 -25.03 6.95
N LYS A 695 -17.85 -25.22 5.65
CA LYS A 695 -19.17 -25.64 5.13
C LYS A 695 -19.61 -27.00 5.69
N GLU A 696 -18.73 -27.99 5.67
CA GLU A 696 -19.01 -29.32 6.23
C GLU A 696 -19.33 -29.27 7.71
N ALA A 697 -18.62 -28.43 8.48
CA ALA A 697 -18.87 -28.23 9.88
C ALA A 697 -20.20 -27.48 10.17
N ILE A 698 -20.57 -26.51 9.33
CA ILE A 698 -21.86 -25.82 9.41
C ILE A 698 -23.01 -26.79 9.09
N GLU A 699 -22.88 -27.61 8.05
CA GLU A 699 -23.87 -28.65 7.70
C GLU A 699 -23.98 -29.75 8.79
N GLY A 700 -22.89 -29.98 9.53
CA GLY A 700 -22.84 -30.93 10.64
C GLY A 700 -23.41 -30.43 11.97
N LEU A 701 -23.90 -29.18 12.07
CA LEU A 701 -24.50 -28.66 13.30
C LEU A 701 -25.83 -29.36 13.65
N VAL A 702 -25.91 -29.90 14.88
CA VAL A 702 -27.07 -30.62 15.39
C VAL A 702 -27.74 -29.79 16.49
N GLU A 703 -29.03 -29.45 16.34
CA GLU A 703 -29.77 -28.68 17.35
C GLU A 703 -29.86 -29.40 18.70
N ALA A 704 -29.62 -28.69 19.80
CA ALA A 704 -29.74 -29.19 21.14
C ALA A 704 -31.23 -29.36 21.48
N GLY A 705 -31.73 -30.60 21.39
CA GLY A 705 -33.13 -30.93 21.70
C GLY A 705 -33.82 -31.89 20.72
N ASP A 706 -33.15 -32.31 19.66
CA ASP A 706 -33.66 -33.33 18.74
C ASP A 706 -33.28 -34.75 19.19
N ASP A 707 -33.78 -35.14 20.38
CA ASP A 707 -33.82 -36.54 20.82
C ASP A 707 -34.91 -37.29 20.01
N ASN A 708 -34.72 -37.39 18.71
CA ASN A 708 -35.54 -38.25 17.89
C ASN A 708 -34.82 -39.58 17.63
N SER A 709 -34.69 -40.40 18.70
CA SER A 709 -34.40 -41.82 18.53
C SER A 709 -35.67 -42.51 18.03
N GLY A 710 -35.94 -42.30 16.76
CA GLY A 710 -36.98 -43.04 16.02
C GLY A 710 -36.55 -44.50 15.82
N ASP A 711 -37.18 -45.32 16.63
CA ASP A 711 -37.26 -46.75 16.52
C ASP A 711 -37.43 -47.24 15.10
N VAL A 712 -36.44 -47.91 14.53
CA VAL A 712 -36.59 -48.67 13.27
C VAL A 712 -36.67 -50.13 13.59
N ASP A 713 -37.92 -50.61 13.60
CA ASP A 713 -38.31 -52.03 13.56
C ASP A 713 -37.39 -52.90 12.70
N LYS A 714 -36.82 -53.93 13.33
CA LYS A 714 -36.30 -55.12 12.67
C LYS A 714 -37.11 -56.34 13.07
N PRO A 715 -37.63 -57.13 12.12
CA PRO A 715 -38.37 -58.37 12.45
C PRO A 715 -37.46 -59.47 12.98
N GLY A 716 -37.97 -60.13 14.00
CA GLY A 716 -37.30 -61.15 14.77
C GLY A 716 -37.07 -62.46 14.08
N THR A 717 -36.13 -63.24 14.59
CA THR A 717 -36.18 -64.71 14.66
C THR A 717 -35.60 -65.15 15.98
N GLY A 718 -36.32 -66.05 16.63
CA GLY A 718 -36.20 -66.48 18.00
C GLY A 718 -35.06 -67.40 18.39
N GLY A 719 -35.01 -67.72 19.66
CA GLY A 719 -34.27 -68.84 20.20
C GLY A 719 -33.79 -68.66 21.64
N ASP A 720 -34.67 -69.06 22.54
CA ASP A 720 -34.50 -69.73 23.86
C ASP A 720 -33.15 -69.68 24.64
N GLY A 721 -33.33 -69.46 25.94
CA GLY A 721 -32.50 -70.10 26.95
C GLY A 721 -32.21 -69.34 28.27
N GLN A 722 -33.12 -69.39 29.20
CA GLN A 722 -32.99 -69.61 30.69
C GLN A 722 -31.61 -69.24 31.36
N GLY A 723 -31.59 -68.43 32.39
CA GLY A 723 -31.87 -68.76 33.72
C GLY A 723 -31.10 -67.97 34.77
N THR A 724 -31.82 -67.52 35.77
CA THR A 724 -31.48 -67.41 37.22
C THR A 724 -30.26 -66.55 37.59
N GLY A 725 -30.36 -65.54 38.40
CA GLY A 725 -30.92 -65.44 39.73
C GLY A 725 -29.94 -64.64 40.55
N ASP A 726 -30.43 -63.65 41.14
CA ASP A 726 -30.64 -63.38 42.57
C ASP A 726 -29.66 -62.42 43.27
N ASN A 727 -30.35 -61.43 43.87
CA ASN A 727 -30.14 -60.78 45.18
C ASN A 727 -28.81 -60.10 45.56
N GLY A 728 -28.85 -58.90 45.99
CA GLY A 728 -29.19 -58.40 47.29
C GLY A 728 -28.51 -57.09 47.61
N GLN A 729 -29.31 -56.07 47.85
CA GLN A 729 -29.44 -55.31 49.10
C GLN A 729 -28.13 -54.88 49.79
N SER A 730 -27.92 -53.66 50.17
CA SER A 730 -28.68 -52.72 50.97
C SER A 730 -27.75 -51.81 51.75
N SER A 731 -28.20 -50.59 51.95
CA SER A 731 -28.07 -49.73 53.12
C SER A 731 -26.66 -49.20 53.47
N ASP A 732 -26.49 -48.13 53.92
CA ASP A 732 -27.23 -47.00 54.55
C ASP A 732 -26.21 -46.05 55.20
N ASN A 733 -26.52 -44.77 55.14
CA ASN A 733 -26.37 -43.77 56.23
C ASN A 733 -24.96 -43.48 56.81
N THR A 734 -24.58 -42.32 57.05
CA THR A 734 -25.12 -41.10 57.68
C THR A 734 -23.98 -40.10 57.95
N ASP A 735 -24.38 -38.85 57.90
CA ASP A 735 -24.07 -37.69 58.76
C ASP A 735 -22.64 -37.35 59.22
N GLY A 736 -22.34 -36.06 59.06
CA GLY A 736 -21.60 -35.37 60.11
C GLY A 736 -20.84 -34.14 59.68
N GLN A 737 -21.57 -33.02 59.58
CA GLN A 737 -21.18 -31.66 60.04
C GLN A 737 -19.74 -31.36 60.47
N ASN A 738 -19.18 -30.32 59.90
CA ASN A 738 -18.98 -28.96 60.47
C ASN A 738 -17.53 -28.47 60.64
N THR A 739 -17.38 -27.24 60.21
CA THR A 739 -16.54 -26.15 60.68
C THR A 739 -15.03 -26.16 60.47
N GLY A 740 -14.59 -25.12 59.78
CA GLY A 740 -13.55 -24.27 60.37
C GLY A 740 -12.29 -24.04 59.59
N ASN A 741 -12.29 -22.97 58.90
CA ASN A 741 -11.23 -21.94 58.88
C ASN A 741 -9.74 -22.31 58.66
N GLY A 742 -9.13 -21.74 57.69
CA GLY A 742 -7.76 -21.23 57.90
C GLY A 742 -6.65 -21.69 56.97
N ASN A 743 -6.36 -20.85 56.02
CA ASN A 743 -4.99 -20.50 55.58
C ASN A 743 -3.99 -21.49 54.98
N LYS A 744 -3.56 -21.11 53.81
CA LYS A 744 -2.17 -21.16 53.22
C LYS A 744 -1.66 -22.46 52.66
N ALA A 745 -1.38 -22.27 51.36
CA ALA A 745 -0.21 -22.72 50.63
C ALA A 745 0.24 -24.18 50.73
N ASP A 746 0.17 -24.90 49.64
CA ASP A 746 1.35 -25.33 48.92
C ASP A 746 0.98 -26.18 47.70
N VAL A 747 1.84 -26.03 46.70
CA VAL A 747 1.87 -26.64 45.38
C VAL A 747 2.05 -28.15 45.51
N VAL A 748 1.22 -28.92 44.84
CA VAL A 748 1.64 -30.24 44.36
C VAL A 748 1.17 -30.44 42.91
N LYS A 749 2.15 -30.52 42.02
CA LYS A 749 2.00 -31.03 40.66
C LYS A 749 1.68 -32.52 40.67
N THR A 750 0.69 -32.92 39.91
CA THR A 750 0.73 -34.18 39.17
C THR A 750 -0.37 -34.22 38.13
N GLY A 751 -0.05 -34.64 36.94
CA GLY A 751 -1.01 -35.09 35.95
C GLY A 751 -0.67 -34.65 34.51
N ASP A 752 0.07 -35.49 33.81
CA ASP A 752 0.34 -35.55 32.39
C ASP A 752 -0.66 -34.79 31.50
N THR A 753 -0.17 -33.75 30.86
CA THR A 753 -0.69 -33.30 29.57
C THR A 753 0.23 -33.88 28.49
N ALA A 754 -0.21 -34.94 27.87
CA ALA A 754 0.40 -35.49 26.66
C ALA A 754 0.40 -34.36 25.59
N ASN A 755 1.56 -34.17 24.98
CA ASN A 755 1.86 -33.20 23.93
C ASN A 755 0.94 -33.39 22.70
N ILE A 756 -0.20 -32.75 22.68
CA ILE A 756 -1.07 -32.67 21.50
C ILE A 756 -0.41 -31.82 20.39
N GLY A 757 0.48 -30.89 20.75
CA GLY A 757 1.21 -30.05 19.80
C GLY A 757 2.17 -30.79 18.86
N VAL A 758 2.66 -31.98 19.25
CA VAL A 758 3.56 -32.77 18.40
C VAL A 758 2.80 -33.62 17.37
N LEU A 759 1.52 -33.95 17.64
CA LEU A 759 0.70 -34.67 16.66
C LEU A 759 0.22 -33.75 15.54
N PHE A 760 -0.04 -32.48 15.84
CA PHE A 760 -0.47 -31.48 14.81
C PHE A 760 0.69 -31.04 13.91
N GLY A 761 1.90 -30.89 14.43
CA GLY A 761 3.10 -30.65 13.63
C GLY A 761 3.44 -31.82 12.69
N ALA A 762 3.16 -33.06 13.10
CA ALA A 762 3.38 -34.25 12.26
C ALA A 762 2.29 -34.41 11.16
N MET A 763 1.04 -33.97 11.40
CA MET A 763 -0.01 -33.98 10.39
C MET A 763 0.18 -32.88 9.34
N ALA A 764 0.55 -31.66 9.73
CA ALA A 764 0.87 -30.58 8.79
C ALA A 764 2.08 -30.95 7.92
N ALA A 765 3.13 -31.54 8.49
CA ALA A 765 4.27 -32.04 7.73
C ALA A 765 3.92 -33.21 6.80
N ALA A 766 2.95 -34.06 7.16
CA ALA A 766 2.51 -35.17 6.33
C ALA A 766 1.63 -34.69 5.13
N ILE A 767 0.85 -33.60 5.32
CA ILE A 767 0.03 -33.00 4.25
C ILE A 767 0.93 -32.28 3.25
N VAL A 768 1.94 -31.54 3.71
CA VAL A 768 2.94 -30.88 2.84
C VAL A 768 3.78 -31.93 2.09
N ALA A 769 4.16 -33.03 2.74
CA ALA A 769 4.87 -34.11 2.05
C ALA A 769 4.00 -34.86 1.05
N ALA A 770 2.71 -35.02 1.29
CA ALA A 770 1.76 -35.64 0.36
C ALA A 770 1.46 -34.70 -0.82
N GLY A 771 1.35 -33.37 -0.58
CA GLY A 771 1.20 -32.36 -1.62
C GLY A 771 2.41 -32.31 -2.55
N ALA A 772 3.64 -32.31 -2.00
CA ALA A 772 4.88 -32.34 -2.77
C ALA A 772 5.03 -33.63 -3.62
N VAL A 773 4.60 -34.78 -3.10
CA VAL A 773 4.61 -36.05 -3.84
C VAL A 773 3.54 -36.08 -4.94
N LEU A 774 2.35 -35.51 -4.71
CA LEU A 774 1.30 -35.41 -5.73
C LEU A 774 1.64 -34.36 -6.79
N TYR A 775 2.30 -33.26 -6.40
CA TYR A 775 2.79 -32.24 -7.30
C TYR A 775 3.91 -32.78 -8.22
N ARG A 776 4.86 -33.56 -7.68
CA ARG A 776 5.83 -34.30 -8.50
C ARG A 776 5.19 -35.32 -9.46
N LYS A 777 4.01 -35.86 -9.11
CA LYS A 777 3.26 -36.78 -10.00
C LYS A 777 2.43 -36.07 -11.08
N LYS A 778 2.08 -34.79 -10.90
CA LYS A 778 1.36 -33.98 -11.90
C LYS A 778 2.29 -33.27 -12.89
N ARG A 779 3.59 -33.14 -12.57
CA ARG A 779 4.64 -32.64 -13.47
C ARG A 779 5.33 -33.75 -14.30
N ARG A 780 4.95 -34.99 -14.13
CA ARG A 780 5.38 -36.12 -14.99
C ARG A 780 4.36 -36.42 -16.08
#